data_e07eafa58ecb12d026ccce3c60863074
#
_entry.id   e07eafa58ecb12d026ccce3c60863074
#
_cell.length_a   1.000
_cell.length_b   1.000
_cell.length_c   1.000
_cell.angle_alpha   90.00
_cell.angle_beta   90.00
_cell.angle_gamma   90.00
#
_symmetry.space_group_name_H-M   'P 1'
#
loop_
_entity.id
_entity.type
_entity.pdbx_description
1 polymer ?
#
loop_
_entity_poly.entity_id
_entity_poly.type
_entity_poly.pdbx_seq_one_letter_code
_entity_poly.pdbx_strand_id
1 'polypeptide(L)'
;MLIGLDLYWKLMLPNKIVCHEGLVAQETVFGWVLSGSSIRSKDNCDVGVQLLTFSNFQEDSLSNFWDLESVGIQAQETRSDAIKPDPILVQFEKLVSYKEGRYEVALPWKSESVKLKLLDNKHHALRRLDNLSRKLDRDPGLQEQYYTVFEEYEKEGIIEEIPPHQLEGGYPVFYLPHRPVVREVSISTKIRPVFDGSARGSNGVSLNDCLESGPSLNPDLVEVLLRFRRWKVALTADITKAFLQIKVRREDRDVHRFFLKKKDIVKHFRFVRVPFGNKSSPFLLNATLKFHLKKYPPSEVVSELLENLYVDDWLSGADSPAEACARFDEACGMLKKAGMSLSKCTSNYKTLPMTEDSIIGVKVLGLQWDSSSDCFTFKVENVDPFGDIVCTKRNVLSLIARCFDPLGFICPFVMHAKILFQEIWRLGLDWDEQLPEAMQGRVKLWVVGLSVLKSLRINRYLFSELSWRDLPAIELHAFGDASERGYGACVYVRVPEKGNFKVTLIAARGKVAPIKKVSLPRLELLGALLCARLVVFVKSALRLVQEVSVRCWTDSTVALAWIKGEPNRWKTFVANRVVEIQGLTPPSCWQHCPGKDNPADLISRGVYAEQLTQSDVWLVGPSWLRTSSLLLKEDAREGFTREEQCETDTVCVAVESDLPLLEFSRWSSFPKALNIVGWVLRFVGNCKASSLKAGGPLTYGELMKAKVKLLFCAQREAFARK
;
A
#
# COMPACT_ATOMS: atom_id res chain seq x y z
N MET A 1 22.63 -4.65 -11.70
CA MET A 1 24.07 -4.98 -11.78
C MET A 1 24.61 -4.38 -13.07
N LEU A 2 25.50 -3.41 -12.99
CA LEU A 2 26.15 -2.84 -14.17
C LEU A 2 27.35 -3.75 -14.53
N ILE A 3 27.36 -4.26 -15.74
CA ILE A 3 28.42 -5.13 -16.25
C ILE A 3 29.45 -4.22 -16.97
N GLY A 4 30.70 -4.25 -16.52
CA GLY A 4 31.78 -3.49 -17.17
C GLY A 4 32.14 -4.08 -18.54
N LEU A 5 32.75 -3.27 -19.39
CA LEU A 5 33.11 -3.64 -20.78
C LEU A 5 34.09 -4.83 -20.82
N ASP A 6 34.85 -5.03 -19.76
CA ASP A 6 35.80 -6.13 -19.53
C ASP A 6 35.12 -7.49 -19.39
N LEU A 7 33.91 -7.51 -18.84
CA LEU A 7 33.07 -8.72 -18.73
C LEU A 7 32.05 -8.82 -19.85
N TYR A 8 31.66 -7.70 -20.47
CA TYR A 8 30.62 -7.66 -21.49
C TYR A 8 30.90 -8.68 -22.63
N TRP A 9 32.09 -8.64 -23.21
CA TRP A 9 32.46 -9.52 -24.32
C TRP A 9 32.61 -10.97 -23.94
N LYS A 10 32.84 -11.29 -22.66
CA LYS A 10 32.90 -12.68 -22.16
C LYS A 10 31.51 -13.29 -21.95
N LEU A 11 30.50 -12.41 -21.80
CA LEU A 11 29.13 -12.82 -21.54
C LEU A 11 28.27 -12.87 -22.81
N MET A 12 28.71 -12.25 -23.91
CA MET A 12 28.04 -12.28 -25.21
C MET A 12 28.39 -13.52 -25.98
N LEU A 13 27.40 -14.29 -26.44
CA LEU A 13 27.52 -15.43 -27.32
C LEU A 13 27.33 -14.99 -28.78
N PRO A 14 27.80 -15.79 -29.78
CA PRO A 14 27.86 -15.35 -31.18
C PRO A 14 26.47 -15.16 -31.83
N ASN A 15 25.43 -15.74 -31.30
CA ASN A 15 24.11 -15.71 -31.91
C ASN A 15 23.40 -14.37 -31.67
N LYS A 16 22.91 -13.78 -32.77
CA LYS A 16 22.23 -12.50 -32.78
C LYS A 16 21.06 -12.55 -33.74
N ILE A 17 19.88 -12.17 -33.28
CA ILE A 17 18.67 -12.04 -34.11
C ILE A 17 18.31 -10.57 -34.16
N VAL A 18 18.28 -10.00 -35.35
CA VAL A 18 17.84 -8.63 -35.59
C VAL A 18 16.35 -8.69 -35.91
N CYS A 19 15.52 -8.15 -35.03
CA CYS A 19 14.08 -8.05 -35.24
C CYS A 19 13.74 -6.75 -35.98
N HIS A 20 12.54 -6.69 -36.58
CA HIS A 20 12.05 -5.46 -37.20
C HIS A 20 11.96 -4.32 -36.15
N GLU A 21 12.19 -3.07 -36.61
CA GLU A 21 12.10 -1.83 -35.80
C GLU A 21 13.25 -1.57 -34.81
N GLY A 22 14.48 -2.08 -35.08
CA GLY A 22 15.64 -1.71 -34.27
C GLY A 22 15.81 -2.47 -32.96
N LEU A 23 14.98 -3.48 -32.72
CA LEU A 23 15.16 -4.45 -31.63
C LEU A 23 16.12 -5.55 -32.03
N VAL A 24 17.08 -5.84 -31.15
CA VAL A 24 18.08 -6.89 -31.33
C VAL A 24 18.00 -7.87 -30.15
N ALA A 25 17.78 -9.13 -30.44
CA ALA A 25 17.96 -10.21 -29.48
C ALA A 25 19.40 -10.72 -29.59
N GLN A 26 20.15 -10.60 -28.51
CA GLN A 26 21.53 -11.07 -28.38
C GLN A 26 21.57 -12.24 -27.42
N GLU A 27 22.17 -13.35 -27.84
CA GLU A 27 22.40 -14.49 -26.97
C GLU A 27 23.55 -14.18 -25.99
N THR A 28 23.35 -14.52 -24.73
CA THR A 28 24.33 -14.37 -23.68
C THR A 28 24.42 -15.62 -22.83
N VAL A 29 25.47 -15.77 -22.03
CA VAL A 29 25.59 -16.88 -21.06
C VAL A 29 24.43 -16.98 -20.07
N PHE A 30 23.59 -15.93 -19.96
CA PHE A 30 22.39 -15.90 -19.13
C PHE A 30 21.10 -16.13 -19.92
N GLY A 31 21.19 -16.42 -21.23
CA GLY A 31 20.06 -16.53 -22.15
C GLY A 31 19.96 -15.34 -23.12
N TRP A 32 18.83 -15.24 -23.82
CA TRP A 32 18.61 -14.20 -24.81
C TRP A 32 18.25 -12.87 -24.17
N VAL A 33 18.94 -11.80 -24.57
CA VAL A 33 18.70 -10.41 -24.10
C VAL A 33 18.22 -9.56 -25.26
N LEU A 34 17.09 -8.89 -25.09
CA LEU A 34 16.55 -7.93 -26.04
C LEU A 34 17.12 -6.54 -25.76
N SER A 35 17.71 -5.90 -26.78
CA SER A 35 18.22 -4.52 -26.74
C SER A 35 17.75 -3.76 -27.96
N GLY A 36 17.51 -2.46 -27.82
CA GLY A 36 17.09 -1.57 -28.90
C GLY A 36 15.90 -0.67 -28.51
N SER A 37 15.65 0.38 -29.27
CA SER A 37 14.51 1.29 -29.06
C SER A 37 13.35 0.86 -29.93
N SER A 38 12.16 0.63 -29.34
CA SER A 38 10.93 0.56 -30.12
C SER A 38 10.58 2.00 -30.54
N ILE A 39 10.60 2.27 -31.83
CA ILE A 39 10.22 3.56 -32.39
C ILE A 39 8.71 3.75 -32.21
N ARG A 40 8.30 4.32 -31.08
CA ARG A 40 7.05 5.07 -30.92
C ARG A 40 7.17 6.10 -29.83
N SER A 41 7.89 7.17 -30.11
CA SER A 41 7.55 8.59 -29.81
C SER A 41 8.77 9.46 -30.08
N LYS A 42 8.66 10.32 -31.08
CA LYS A 42 9.48 11.52 -31.16
C LYS A 42 9.04 12.39 -29.98
N ASP A 43 9.90 12.51 -29.01
CA ASP A 43 10.23 13.67 -28.20
C ASP A 43 10.74 13.21 -26.83
N ASN A 44 11.96 13.68 -26.57
CA ASN A 44 12.77 13.56 -25.34
C ASN A 44 13.58 12.29 -25.13
N CYS A 45 14.88 12.49 -25.36
CA CYS A 45 15.97 11.59 -25.05
C CYS A 45 16.08 11.34 -23.55
N ASP A 46 15.62 10.16 -23.12
CA ASP A 46 16.21 9.46 -21.99
C ASP A 46 16.49 8.03 -22.43
N VAL A 47 17.79 7.73 -22.56
CA VAL A 47 18.28 6.40 -22.92
C VAL A 47 18.09 5.48 -21.70
N GLY A 48 16.90 4.96 -21.54
CA GLY A 48 16.61 3.88 -20.62
C GLY A 48 16.95 2.55 -21.26
N VAL A 49 18.11 1.98 -20.93
CA VAL A 49 18.41 0.58 -21.23
C VAL A 49 17.56 -0.30 -20.32
N GLN A 50 16.40 -0.78 -20.81
CA GLN A 50 15.65 -1.82 -20.13
C GLN A 50 16.25 -3.18 -20.49
N LEU A 51 17.02 -3.75 -19.57
CA LEU A 51 17.42 -5.14 -19.61
C LEU A 51 16.23 -6.01 -19.13
N LEU A 52 15.47 -6.55 -20.07
CA LEU A 52 14.54 -7.64 -19.80
C LEU A 52 15.33 -8.97 -19.79
N THR A 53 15.78 -9.39 -18.61
CA THR A 53 16.23 -10.75 -18.41
C THR A 53 15.03 -11.66 -18.23
N PHE A 54 14.77 -12.56 -19.16
CA PHE A 54 13.87 -13.67 -18.93
C PHE A 54 14.58 -14.70 -18.03
N SER A 55 14.66 -14.41 -16.74
CA SER A 55 14.98 -15.41 -15.73
C SER A 55 13.68 -15.87 -15.10
N ASN A 56 13.41 -17.16 -15.19
CA ASN A 56 12.33 -17.92 -14.54
C ASN A 56 11.20 -17.10 -13.91
N PHE A 57 10.12 -16.92 -14.65
CA PHE A 57 8.89 -16.20 -14.32
C PHE A 57 8.15 -16.70 -13.04
N GLN A 58 8.70 -17.68 -12.30
CA GLN A 58 7.99 -18.31 -11.20
C GLN A 58 8.24 -17.68 -9.81
N GLU A 59 9.41 -17.08 -9.54
CA GLU A 59 9.71 -16.57 -8.19
C GLU A 59 9.17 -15.15 -7.93
N ASP A 60 9.19 -14.27 -8.94
CA ASP A 60 8.73 -12.88 -8.76
C ASP A 60 7.20 -12.74 -8.71
N SER A 61 6.46 -13.71 -9.28
CA SER A 61 4.99 -13.63 -9.30
C SER A 61 4.34 -13.92 -7.96
N LEU A 62 4.93 -14.73 -7.09
CA LEU A 62 4.37 -15.06 -5.78
C LEU A 62 4.56 -13.92 -4.78
N SER A 63 5.69 -13.20 -4.82
CA SER A 63 5.92 -12.05 -3.94
C SER A 63 4.92 -10.93 -4.20
N ASN A 64 4.56 -10.70 -5.46
CA ASN A 64 3.60 -9.67 -5.85
C ASN A 64 2.19 -9.91 -5.26
N PHE A 65 1.79 -11.15 -5.00
CA PHE A 65 0.52 -11.44 -4.31
C PHE A 65 0.51 -10.97 -2.85
N TRP A 66 1.69 -10.93 -2.21
CA TRP A 66 1.81 -10.55 -0.80
C TRP A 66 2.23 -9.09 -0.61
N ASP A 67 2.68 -8.40 -1.66
CA ASP A 67 3.11 -7.00 -1.59
C ASP A 67 1.95 -6.04 -1.35
N LEU A 68 0.74 -6.37 -1.82
CA LEU A 68 -0.48 -5.60 -1.51
C LEU A 68 -0.78 -5.52 -0.01
N GLU A 69 -0.37 -6.51 0.78
CA GLU A 69 -0.60 -6.52 2.23
C GLU A 69 0.45 -5.70 3.00
N SER A 70 1.54 -5.33 2.36
CA SER A 70 2.57 -4.44 2.91
C SER A 70 2.37 -2.98 2.51
N VAL A 71 1.24 -2.63 1.89
CA VAL A 71 0.89 -1.24 1.57
C VAL A 71 0.92 -0.40 2.85
N GLY A 72 1.70 0.67 2.85
CA GLY A 72 1.93 1.55 3.99
C GLY A 72 3.20 1.26 4.80
N ILE A 73 3.82 0.09 4.68
CA ILE A 73 5.05 -0.30 5.41
C ILE A 73 6.21 -0.48 4.41
N GLN A 74 6.36 0.41 3.46
CA GLN A 74 7.48 0.42 2.52
C GLN A 74 8.66 1.23 3.08
N ALA A 75 9.87 0.91 2.62
CA ALA A 75 11.05 1.70 2.93
C ALA A 75 10.84 3.17 2.53
N GLN A 76 11.35 4.10 3.34
CA GLN A 76 11.19 5.55 3.14
C GLN A 76 11.76 6.07 1.80
N GLU A 77 12.54 5.30 1.08
CA GLU A 77 13.16 5.70 -0.19
C GLU A 77 12.15 6.10 -1.29
N THR A 78 10.89 5.67 -1.18
CA THR A 78 9.83 6.07 -2.12
C THR A 78 9.12 7.38 -1.74
N ARG A 79 9.44 8.00 -0.61
CA ARG A 79 8.80 9.25 -0.14
C ARG A 79 9.69 10.50 -0.24
N SER A 80 10.94 10.39 -0.67
CA SER A 80 11.93 11.49 -0.60
C SER A 80 12.11 12.31 -1.87
N ASP A 81 11.38 12.04 -2.95
CA ASP A 81 11.40 12.97 -4.08
C ASP A 81 10.59 14.21 -3.72
N ALA A 82 11.31 15.30 -3.54
CA ALA A 82 10.81 16.63 -3.27
C ALA A 82 9.67 16.96 -4.23
N ILE A 83 8.52 17.04 -3.66
CA ILE A 83 7.19 17.16 -4.20
C ILE A 83 7.10 18.31 -5.19
N LYS A 84 7.35 18.05 -6.46
CA LYS A 84 6.71 18.87 -7.50
C LYS A 84 5.23 18.52 -7.45
N PRO A 85 4.33 19.52 -7.31
CA PRO A 85 2.89 19.24 -7.31
C PRO A 85 2.52 18.49 -8.58
N ASP A 86 1.74 17.41 -8.42
CA ASP A 86 1.31 16.58 -9.56
C ASP A 86 0.64 17.46 -10.62
N PRO A 87 1.06 17.39 -11.89
CA PRO A 87 0.54 18.25 -12.96
C PRO A 87 -0.99 18.16 -13.13
N ILE A 88 -1.57 16.95 -12.90
CA ILE A 88 -3.02 16.72 -13.02
C ILE A 88 -3.75 17.44 -11.89
N LEU A 89 -3.21 17.41 -10.67
CA LEU A 89 -3.78 18.14 -9.54
C LEU A 89 -3.71 19.65 -9.75
N VAL A 90 -2.59 20.16 -10.25
CA VAL A 90 -2.43 21.60 -10.58
C VAL A 90 -3.44 22.01 -11.66
N GLN A 91 -3.63 21.18 -12.69
CA GLN A 91 -4.62 21.44 -13.74
C GLN A 91 -6.03 21.43 -13.18
N PHE A 92 -6.35 20.47 -12.31
CA PHE A 92 -7.64 20.39 -11.63
C PHE A 92 -7.93 21.68 -10.83
N GLU A 93 -6.98 22.14 -10.00
CA GLU A 93 -7.15 23.35 -9.17
C GLU A 93 -7.37 24.63 -10.00
N LYS A 94 -6.80 24.70 -11.22
CA LYS A 94 -7.04 25.80 -12.16
C LYS A 94 -8.40 25.75 -12.83
N LEU A 95 -8.95 24.56 -13.05
CA LEU A 95 -10.15 24.35 -13.86
C LEU A 95 -11.41 24.17 -13.02
N VAL A 96 -11.30 23.82 -11.74
CA VAL A 96 -12.46 23.64 -10.86
C VAL A 96 -13.20 24.97 -10.65
N SER A 97 -14.52 24.94 -10.75
CA SER A 97 -15.37 26.10 -10.47
C SER A 97 -16.48 25.75 -9.49
N TYR A 98 -17.05 26.76 -8.85
CA TYR A 98 -18.15 26.57 -7.91
C TYR A 98 -19.33 27.40 -8.37
N LYS A 99 -20.45 26.74 -8.70
CA LYS A 99 -21.66 27.35 -9.24
C LYS A 99 -22.89 26.69 -8.63
N GLU A 100 -23.86 27.50 -8.26
CA GLU A 100 -25.16 27.03 -7.74
C GLU A 100 -25.03 26.02 -6.60
N GLY A 101 -24.16 26.31 -5.63
CA GLY A 101 -23.96 25.46 -4.46
C GLY A 101 -23.20 24.15 -4.71
N ARG A 102 -22.59 23.98 -5.87
CA ARG A 102 -21.85 22.74 -6.24
C ARG A 102 -20.56 23.03 -7.00
N TYR A 103 -19.64 22.11 -6.88
CA TYR A 103 -18.41 22.13 -7.68
C TYR A 103 -18.68 21.56 -9.08
N GLU A 104 -18.08 22.20 -10.09
CA GLU A 104 -18.06 21.75 -11.47
C GLU A 104 -16.62 21.52 -11.91
N VAL A 105 -16.35 20.33 -12.44
CA VAL A 105 -15.01 19.85 -12.80
C VAL A 105 -14.90 19.50 -14.27
N ALA A 106 -13.70 19.68 -14.84
CA ALA A 106 -13.34 19.15 -16.14
C ALA A 106 -12.83 17.71 -16.00
N LEU A 107 -13.02 16.89 -17.01
CA LEU A 107 -12.40 15.57 -17.06
C LEU A 107 -10.88 15.72 -17.29
N PRO A 108 -10.03 14.91 -16.63
CA PRO A 108 -8.58 14.95 -16.81
C PRO A 108 -8.18 14.18 -18.08
N TRP A 109 -8.33 14.82 -19.24
CA TRP A 109 -7.91 14.25 -20.50
C TRP A 109 -6.39 14.13 -20.59
N LYS A 110 -5.88 13.04 -21.15
CA LYS A 110 -4.44 12.84 -21.36
C LYS A 110 -3.85 13.92 -22.29
N SER A 111 -4.58 14.25 -23.37
CA SER A 111 -4.29 15.36 -24.29
C SER A 111 -5.50 15.59 -25.20
N GLU A 112 -5.56 16.75 -25.84
CA GLU A 112 -6.59 17.03 -26.85
C GLU A 112 -6.51 16.05 -28.04
N SER A 113 -5.31 15.67 -28.47
CA SER A 113 -5.13 14.69 -29.54
C SER A 113 -5.68 13.31 -29.18
N VAL A 114 -5.61 12.90 -27.90
CA VAL A 114 -6.16 11.63 -27.40
C VAL A 114 -7.68 11.75 -27.28
N LYS A 115 -8.20 12.90 -26.85
CA LYS A 115 -9.64 13.19 -26.80
C LYS A 115 -10.30 13.01 -28.18
N LEU A 116 -9.65 13.48 -29.25
CA LEU A 116 -10.12 13.32 -30.62
C LEU A 116 -10.08 11.88 -31.16
N LYS A 117 -9.33 10.98 -30.52
CA LYS A 117 -9.31 9.55 -30.87
C LYS A 117 -10.50 8.77 -30.30
N LEU A 118 -11.26 9.36 -29.40
CA LEU A 118 -12.44 8.71 -28.84
C LEU A 118 -13.58 8.74 -29.87
N LEU A 119 -13.81 7.61 -30.50
CA LEU A 119 -14.87 7.45 -31.49
C LEU A 119 -16.16 7.00 -30.82
N ASP A 120 -17.28 7.36 -31.45
CA ASP A 120 -18.62 6.93 -31.05
C ASP A 120 -18.73 5.39 -31.04
N ASN A 121 -19.24 4.85 -29.92
CA ASN A 121 -19.49 3.44 -29.73
C ASN A 121 -21.00 3.08 -29.72
N LYS A 122 -21.84 3.92 -30.30
CA LYS A 122 -23.29 3.85 -30.28
C LYS A 122 -23.85 2.44 -30.58
N HIS A 123 -23.37 1.82 -31.64
CA HIS A 123 -23.82 0.47 -32.03
C HIS A 123 -23.47 -0.61 -31.00
N HIS A 124 -22.30 -0.49 -30.36
CA HIS A 124 -21.92 -1.40 -29.30
C HIS A 124 -22.81 -1.21 -28.06
N ALA A 125 -23.06 0.03 -27.67
CA ALA A 125 -23.88 0.36 -26.52
C ALA A 125 -25.35 -0.07 -26.72
N LEU A 126 -25.92 0.08 -27.94
CA LEU A 126 -27.24 -0.40 -28.25
C LEU A 126 -27.37 -1.93 -28.14
N ARG A 127 -26.41 -2.69 -28.71
CA ARG A 127 -26.41 -4.16 -28.55
C ARG A 127 -26.37 -4.59 -27.08
N ARG A 128 -25.62 -3.89 -26.26
CA ARG A 128 -25.55 -4.19 -24.80
C ARG A 128 -26.86 -3.83 -24.10
N LEU A 129 -27.53 -2.75 -24.52
CA LEU A 129 -28.86 -2.40 -24.02
C LEU A 129 -29.89 -3.46 -24.39
N ASP A 130 -29.90 -3.96 -25.64
CA ASP A 130 -30.83 -5.02 -26.06
C ASP A 130 -30.68 -6.29 -25.24
N ASN A 131 -29.42 -6.68 -24.96
CA ASN A 131 -29.15 -7.84 -24.11
C ASN A 131 -29.61 -7.60 -22.66
N LEU A 132 -29.42 -6.40 -22.12
CA LEU A 132 -29.91 -5.99 -20.82
C LEU A 132 -31.43 -6.01 -20.76
N SER A 133 -32.12 -5.44 -21.78
CA SER A 133 -33.59 -5.41 -21.85
C SER A 133 -34.17 -6.82 -21.81
N ARG A 134 -33.64 -7.76 -22.62
CA ARG A 134 -34.10 -9.17 -22.62
C ARG A 134 -33.90 -9.83 -21.23
N LYS A 135 -32.88 -9.43 -20.48
CA LYS A 135 -32.67 -9.93 -19.14
C LYS A 135 -33.67 -9.34 -18.14
N LEU A 136 -33.93 -8.03 -18.24
CA LEU A 136 -34.88 -7.33 -17.37
C LEU A 136 -36.34 -7.76 -17.67
N ASP A 137 -36.69 -8.05 -18.92
CA ASP A 137 -38.01 -8.55 -19.31
C ASP A 137 -38.35 -9.91 -18.68
N ARG A 138 -37.34 -10.68 -18.25
CA ARG A 138 -37.51 -11.96 -17.52
C ARG A 138 -37.75 -11.79 -16.02
N ASP A 139 -37.46 -10.59 -15.49
CA ASP A 139 -37.59 -10.27 -14.05
C ASP A 139 -38.23 -8.86 -13.93
N PRO A 140 -39.58 -8.78 -13.98
CA PRO A 140 -40.30 -7.51 -13.87
C PRO A 140 -40.01 -6.74 -12.57
N GLY A 141 -39.79 -7.45 -11.47
CA GLY A 141 -39.45 -6.80 -10.17
C GLY A 141 -38.10 -6.11 -10.19
N LEU A 142 -37.08 -6.76 -10.77
CA LEU A 142 -35.78 -6.16 -11.00
C LEU A 142 -35.85 -4.99 -11.98
N GLN A 143 -36.66 -5.13 -13.03
CA GLN A 143 -36.88 -4.10 -14.07
C GLN A 143 -37.46 -2.83 -13.45
N GLU A 144 -38.54 -2.91 -12.70
CA GLU A 144 -39.18 -1.77 -12.03
C GLU A 144 -38.23 -1.05 -11.10
N GLN A 145 -37.60 -1.77 -10.21
CA GLN A 145 -36.62 -1.19 -9.27
C GLN A 145 -35.43 -0.54 -10.01
N TYR A 146 -35.00 -1.14 -11.13
CA TYR A 146 -33.90 -0.59 -11.92
C TYR A 146 -34.27 0.73 -12.61
N TYR A 147 -35.44 0.85 -13.17
CA TYR A 147 -35.89 2.08 -13.79
C TYR A 147 -36.23 3.18 -12.77
N THR A 148 -36.73 2.83 -11.59
CA THR A 148 -36.98 3.77 -10.50
C THR A 148 -35.69 4.54 -10.12
N VAL A 149 -34.53 3.87 -10.12
CA VAL A 149 -33.25 4.56 -9.86
C VAL A 149 -32.96 5.65 -10.89
N PHE A 150 -33.26 5.42 -12.16
CA PHE A 150 -33.07 6.45 -13.21
C PHE A 150 -34.09 7.58 -13.13
N GLU A 151 -35.29 7.31 -12.72
CA GLU A 151 -36.31 8.34 -12.47
C GLU A 151 -35.90 9.26 -11.32
N GLU A 152 -35.32 8.69 -10.24
CA GLU A 152 -34.74 9.45 -9.17
C GLU A 152 -33.57 10.31 -9.66
N TYR A 153 -32.66 9.73 -10.47
CA TYR A 153 -31.52 10.47 -11.02
C TYR A 153 -31.96 11.63 -11.94
N GLU A 154 -33.01 11.46 -12.72
CA GLU A 154 -33.58 12.49 -13.56
C GLU A 154 -34.21 13.60 -12.70
N LYS A 155 -35.00 13.25 -11.68
CA LYS A 155 -35.63 14.17 -10.74
C LYS A 155 -34.59 14.99 -9.93
N GLU A 156 -33.48 14.37 -9.56
CA GLU A 156 -32.37 15.03 -8.84
C GLU A 156 -31.43 15.84 -9.76
N GLY A 157 -31.65 15.83 -11.09
CA GLY A 157 -30.80 16.50 -12.06
C GLY A 157 -29.37 15.91 -12.12
N ILE A 158 -29.24 14.61 -11.87
CA ILE A 158 -27.99 13.85 -12.03
C ILE A 158 -27.78 13.50 -13.49
N ILE A 159 -28.85 13.14 -14.16
CA ILE A 159 -28.91 12.84 -15.59
C ILE A 159 -29.92 13.77 -16.29
N GLU A 160 -29.76 13.95 -17.59
CA GLU A 160 -30.68 14.69 -18.42
C GLU A 160 -30.95 13.93 -19.73
N GLU A 161 -32.20 13.98 -20.22
CA GLU A 161 -32.55 13.50 -21.58
C GLU A 161 -31.93 14.45 -22.58
N ILE A 162 -31.31 13.92 -23.66
CA ILE A 162 -30.66 14.73 -24.67
C ILE A 162 -31.70 15.13 -25.71
N PRO A 163 -31.96 16.43 -25.91
CA PRO A 163 -32.88 16.88 -26.94
C PRO A 163 -32.40 16.46 -28.33
N PRO A 164 -33.33 16.18 -29.29
CA PRO A 164 -32.96 15.72 -30.63
C PRO A 164 -31.96 16.63 -31.35
N HIS A 165 -32.08 17.93 -31.22
CA HIS A 165 -31.17 18.92 -31.84
C HIS A 165 -29.74 18.92 -31.26
N GLN A 166 -29.47 18.26 -30.11
CA GLN A 166 -28.18 18.09 -29.50
C GLN A 166 -27.57 16.70 -29.73
N LEU A 167 -28.23 15.82 -30.42
CA LEU A 167 -27.71 14.49 -30.74
C LEU A 167 -26.53 14.56 -31.72
N GLU A 168 -26.58 15.51 -32.66
CA GLU A 168 -25.52 15.79 -33.63
C GLU A 168 -24.70 16.96 -33.10
N GLY A 169 -23.57 16.69 -32.41
CA GLY A 169 -22.75 17.71 -31.81
C GLY A 169 -21.26 17.55 -32.15
N GLY A 170 -20.51 18.68 -32.23
CA GLY A 170 -19.11 18.73 -32.60
C GLY A 170 -18.11 18.28 -31.52
N TYR A 171 -18.55 17.73 -30.38
CA TYR A 171 -17.71 17.23 -29.29
C TYR A 171 -17.56 15.72 -29.39
N PRO A 172 -16.49 15.11 -28.82
CA PRO A 172 -16.42 13.66 -28.77
C PRO A 172 -17.66 13.11 -28.03
N VAL A 173 -18.32 12.16 -28.65
CA VAL A 173 -19.51 11.50 -28.11
C VAL A 173 -19.15 10.07 -27.76
N PHE A 174 -19.52 9.64 -26.54
CA PHE A 174 -19.32 8.27 -26.12
C PHE A 174 -20.50 7.77 -25.28
N TYR A 175 -20.89 6.52 -25.45
CA TYR A 175 -22.00 5.91 -24.73
C TYR A 175 -21.48 4.89 -23.71
N LEU A 176 -21.86 5.05 -22.46
CA LEU A 176 -21.53 4.14 -21.35
C LEU A 176 -22.57 3.01 -21.29
N PRO A 177 -22.23 1.78 -21.66
CA PRO A 177 -23.10 0.64 -21.39
C PRO A 177 -23.27 0.47 -19.89
N HIS A 178 -24.46 0.01 -19.47
CA HIS A 178 -24.75 -0.14 -18.05
C HIS A 178 -25.46 -1.46 -17.74
N ARG A 179 -25.42 -1.85 -16.45
CA ARG A 179 -26.09 -3.04 -15.95
C ARG A 179 -26.49 -2.87 -14.48
N PRO A 180 -27.54 -3.55 -13.98
CA PRO A 180 -27.83 -3.63 -12.57
C PRO A 180 -26.81 -4.51 -11.83
N VAL A 181 -26.43 -4.07 -10.64
CA VAL A 181 -25.77 -4.91 -9.64
C VAL A 181 -26.70 -4.97 -8.43
N VAL A 182 -27.20 -6.17 -8.15
CA VAL A 182 -28.08 -6.44 -7.00
C VAL A 182 -27.21 -6.73 -5.78
N ARG A 183 -27.51 -6.06 -4.67
CA ARG A 183 -26.92 -6.35 -3.35
C ARG A 183 -28.03 -6.70 -2.37
N GLU A 184 -28.29 -7.98 -2.19
CA GLU A 184 -29.35 -8.48 -1.32
C GLU A 184 -29.20 -8.05 0.15
N VAL A 185 -27.99 -7.81 0.60
CA VAL A 185 -27.65 -7.43 1.99
C VAL A 185 -27.77 -5.92 2.24
N SER A 186 -27.98 -5.09 1.20
CA SER A 186 -28.06 -3.64 1.37
C SER A 186 -29.47 -3.19 1.69
N ILE A 187 -29.66 -2.48 2.81
CA ILE A 187 -30.97 -1.98 3.24
C ILE A 187 -31.41 -0.75 2.44
N SER A 188 -30.46 0.15 2.11
CA SER A 188 -30.78 1.45 1.51
C SER A 188 -30.79 1.49 -0.01
N THR A 189 -30.03 0.66 -0.70
CA THR A 189 -30.00 0.59 -2.18
C THR A 189 -29.74 -0.83 -2.63
N LYS A 190 -30.83 -1.57 -2.89
CA LYS A 190 -30.73 -2.96 -3.35
C LYS A 190 -30.15 -3.08 -4.76
N ILE A 191 -30.38 -2.09 -5.62
CA ILE A 191 -29.93 -2.07 -7.01
C ILE A 191 -29.07 -0.86 -7.28
N ARG A 192 -27.90 -1.09 -7.89
CA ARG A 192 -26.98 -0.03 -8.33
C ARG A 192 -26.73 -0.17 -9.84
N PRO A 193 -27.06 0.84 -10.66
CA PRO A 193 -26.59 0.90 -12.03
C PRO A 193 -25.07 1.06 -12.06
N VAL A 194 -24.38 0.15 -12.77
CA VAL A 194 -22.92 0.23 -12.98
C VAL A 194 -22.67 0.53 -14.44
N PHE A 195 -21.89 1.56 -14.71
CA PHE A 195 -21.53 2.04 -16.03
C PHE A 195 -20.13 1.60 -16.43
N ASP A 196 -19.93 1.29 -17.70
CA ASP A 196 -18.71 0.72 -18.24
C ASP A 196 -17.92 1.76 -19.05
N GLY A 197 -17.08 2.56 -18.39
CA GLY A 197 -16.18 3.52 -19.05
C GLY A 197 -15.00 2.85 -19.79
N SER A 198 -14.83 1.53 -19.65
CA SER A 198 -13.82 0.73 -20.34
C SER A 198 -14.37 0.00 -21.57
N ALA A 199 -15.66 0.19 -21.90
CA ALA A 199 -16.22 -0.31 -23.14
C ALA A 199 -15.46 0.27 -24.32
N ARG A 200 -15.03 -0.58 -25.27
CA ARG A 200 -14.21 -0.14 -26.40
C ARG A 200 -15.07 0.29 -27.58
N GLY A 201 -14.69 1.39 -28.22
CA GLY A 201 -15.24 1.83 -29.49
C GLY A 201 -14.76 0.97 -30.67
N SER A 202 -15.17 1.35 -31.89
CA SER A 202 -14.80 0.63 -33.11
C SER A 202 -13.29 0.58 -33.38
N ASN A 203 -12.55 1.56 -32.91
CA ASN A 203 -11.10 1.63 -33.01
C ASN A 203 -10.36 0.98 -31.83
N GLY A 204 -11.07 0.27 -30.95
CA GLY A 204 -10.48 -0.40 -29.77
C GLY A 204 -10.14 0.52 -28.60
N VAL A 205 -10.45 1.84 -28.67
CA VAL A 205 -10.21 2.84 -27.63
C VAL A 205 -11.45 3.00 -26.75
N SER A 206 -11.26 3.07 -25.44
CA SER A 206 -12.32 3.36 -24.47
C SER A 206 -12.18 4.75 -23.87
N LEU A 207 -13.22 5.26 -23.19
CA LEU A 207 -13.16 6.52 -22.44
C LEU A 207 -12.03 6.47 -21.37
N ASN A 208 -11.94 5.37 -20.64
CA ASN A 208 -10.91 5.19 -19.60
C ASN A 208 -9.49 5.17 -20.17
N ASP A 209 -9.28 4.79 -21.44
CA ASP A 209 -7.97 4.87 -22.10
C ASP A 209 -7.58 6.33 -22.40
N CYS A 210 -8.55 7.22 -22.56
CA CYS A 210 -8.36 8.64 -22.90
C CYS A 210 -8.19 9.55 -21.68
N LEU A 211 -8.59 9.10 -20.50
CA LEU A 211 -8.50 9.88 -19.27
C LEU A 211 -7.26 9.54 -18.47
N GLU A 212 -6.74 10.49 -17.69
CA GLU A 212 -5.80 10.21 -16.61
C GLU A 212 -6.54 9.69 -15.38
N SER A 213 -5.89 8.86 -14.58
CA SER A 213 -6.45 8.40 -13.29
C SER A 213 -6.34 9.49 -12.22
N GLY A 214 -5.38 10.39 -12.37
CA GLY A 214 -4.91 11.27 -11.31
C GLY A 214 -4.13 10.56 -10.21
N PRO A 215 -3.42 11.30 -9.35
CA PRO A 215 -2.75 10.73 -8.19
C PRO A 215 -3.75 10.18 -7.17
N SER A 216 -3.37 9.14 -6.44
CA SER A 216 -4.18 8.67 -5.30
C SER A 216 -4.12 9.71 -4.18
N LEU A 217 -5.26 10.34 -3.92
CA LEU A 217 -5.42 11.35 -2.86
C LEU A 217 -6.09 10.78 -1.60
N ASN A 218 -6.44 9.49 -1.60
CA ASN A 218 -6.98 8.82 -0.43
C ASN A 218 -5.93 8.78 0.68
N PRO A 219 -6.33 8.95 1.95
CA PRO A 219 -5.46 8.62 3.07
C PRO A 219 -5.15 7.13 3.08
N ASP A 220 -4.07 6.74 3.76
CA ASP A 220 -3.78 5.32 3.97
C ASP A 220 -4.89 4.66 4.81
N LEU A 221 -5.44 3.56 4.31
CA LEU A 221 -6.56 2.85 4.95
C LEU A 221 -6.20 2.38 6.37
N VAL A 222 -4.99 1.87 6.56
CA VAL A 222 -4.52 1.37 7.86
C VAL A 222 -4.36 2.53 8.84
N GLU A 223 -3.84 3.68 8.39
CA GLU A 223 -3.76 4.88 9.22
C GLU A 223 -5.14 5.37 9.67
N VAL A 224 -6.12 5.38 8.75
CA VAL A 224 -7.51 5.77 9.09
C VAL A 224 -8.09 4.84 10.16
N LEU A 225 -7.92 3.53 9.99
CA LEU A 225 -8.39 2.54 10.97
C LEU A 225 -7.68 2.66 12.32
N LEU A 226 -6.38 2.97 12.34
CA LEU A 226 -5.63 3.21 13.57
C LEU A 226 -6.14 4.46 14.30
N ARG A 227 -6.37 5.56 13.58
CA ARG A 227 -6.94 6.78 14.15
C ARG A 227 -8.36 6.59 14.65
N PHE A 228 -9.18 5.79 13.98
CA PHE A 228 -10.51 5.41 14.45
C PHE A 228 -10.51 4.69 15.80
N ARG A 229 -9.43 3.96 16.11
CA ARG A 229 -9.26 3.26 17.39
C ARG A 229 -8.86 4.14 18.56
N ARG A 230 -8.43 5.37 18.33
CA ARG A 230 -7.97 6.26 19.41
C ARG A 230 -9.11 6.96 20.18
N TRP A 231 -10.30 7.06 19.59
CA TRP A 231 -11.41 7.79 20.16
C TRP A 231 -12.30 6.90 21.04
N LYS A 232 -12.69 7.42 22.22
CA LYS A 232 -13.61 6.71 23.12
C LYS A 232 -15.00 6.59 22.49
N VAL A 233 -15.52 7.71 21.97
CA VAL A 233 -16.75 7.75 21.18
C VAL A 233 -16.37 7.67 19.71
N ALA A 234 -16.76 6.61 19.05
CA ALA A 234 -16.53 6.42 17.63
C ALA A 234 -17.69 6.96 16.81
N LEU A 235 -17.37 7.49 15.65
CA LEU A 235 -18.34 8.03 14.70
C LEU A 235 -17.96 7.57 13.29
N THR A 236 -18.93 7.02 12.56
CA THR A 236 -18.80 6.75 11.12
C THR A 236 -19.95 7.39 10.37
N ALA A 237 -19.69 7.92 9.19
CA ALA A 237 -20.70 8.46 8.30
C ALA A 237 -20.29 8.29 6.84
N ASP A 238 -21.27 8.30 5.92
CA ASP A 238 -21.08 8.10 4.48
C ASP A 238 -21.56 9.34 3.73
N ILE A 239 -20.80 9.82 2.73
CA ILE A 239 -21.26 10.91 1.86
C ILE A 239 -22.27 10.34 0.86
N THR A 240 -23.51 10.80 0.96
CA THR A 240 -24.61 10.34 0.11
C THR A 240 -24.32 10.59 -1.37
N LYS A 241 -24.27 9.50 -2.18
CA LYS A 241 -24.06 9.58 -3.63
C LYS A 241 -22.83 10.43 -4.01
N ALA A 242 -21.69 10.30 -3.30
CA ALA A 242 -20.56 11.22 -3.29
C ALA A 242 -20.10 11.70 -4.68
N PHE A 243 -19.84 10.80 -5.63
CA PHE A 243 -19.47 11.15 -7.01
C PHE A 243 -20.54 11.98 -7.71
N LEU A 244 -21.81 11.61 -7.51
CA LEU A 244 -22.96 12.25 -8.13
C LEU A 244 -23.28 13.63 -7.54
N GLN A 245 -22.52 14.13 -6.55
CA GLN A 245 -22.63 15.49 -6.04
C GLN A 245 -21.82 16.51 -6.84
N ILE A 246 -20.88 16.07 -7.68
CA ILE A 246 -19.96 16.91 -8.43
C ILE A 246 -20.47 17.05 -9.88
N LYS A 247 -20.64 18.30 -10.37
CA LYS A 247 -21.04 18.57 -11.76
C LYS A 247 -19.85 18.35 -12.71
N VAL A 248 -20.13 17.81 -13.89
CA VAL A 248 -19.19 17.75 -15.00
C VAL A 248 -19.41 18.96 -15.90
N ARG A 249 -18.34 19.59 -16.38
CA ARG A 249 -18.41 20.68 -17.35
C ARG A 249 -19.20 20.28 -18.59
N ARG A 250 -19.93 21.23 -19.14
CA ARG A 250 -20.83 20.98 -20.28
C ARG A 250 -20.09 20.36 -21.46
N GLU A 251 -18.86 20.78 -21.73
CA GLU A 251 -18.00 20.32 -22.81
C GLU A 251 -17.59 18.84 -22.69
N ASP A 252 -17.68 18.29 -21.47
CA ASP A 252 -17.27 16.92 -21.18
C ASP A 252 -18.46 15.97 -20.92
N ARG A 253 -19.73 16.48 -20.96
CA ARG A 253 -20.90 15.63 -20.63
C ARG A 253 -21.22 14.61 -21.72
N ASP A 254 -20.94 14.92 -22.99
CA ASP A 254 -21.33 14.08 -24.10
C ASP A 254 -20.51 12.76 -24.21
N VAL A 255 -19.43 12.63 -23.47
CA VAL A 255 -18.72 11.35 -23.31
C VAL A 255 -19.30 10.45 -22.22
N HIS A 256 -20.33 10.95 -21.52
CA HIS A 256 -21.07 10.20 -20.51
C HIS A 256 -22.52 9.95 -20.96
N ARG A 257 -22.77 9.84 -22.27
CA ARG A 257 -24.07 9.45 -22.79
C ARG A 257 -24.35 7.99 -22.45
N PHE A 258 -25.61 7.61 -22.37
CA PHE A 258 -26.08 6.24 -22.27
C PHE A 258 -27.51 6.11 -22.84
N PHE A 259 -27.93 4.89 -23.10
CA PHE A 259 -29.25 4.59 -23.57
C PHE A 259 -30.13 4.07 -22.44
N LEU A 260 -31.40 4.48 -22.42
CA LEU A 260 -32.40 3.93 -21.53
C LEU A 260 -33.67 3.62 -22.33
N LYS A 261 -34.24 2.44 -22.16
CA LYS A 261 -35.48 2.05 -22.78
C LYS A 261 -36.64 2.48 -21.87
N LYS A 262 -37.48 3.43 -22.33
CA LYS A 262 -38.71 3.83 -21.64
C LYS A 262 -39.91 3.50 -22.53
N LYS A 263 -40.85 2.64 -22.07
CA LYS A 263 -42.07 2.26 -22.85
C LYS A 263 -41.75 1.85 -24.30
N ASP A 264 -40.81 0.93 -24.45
CA ASP A 264 -40.28 0.43 -25.72
C ASP A 264 -39.58 1.44 -26.65
N ILE A 265 -39.44 2.68 -26.23
CA ILE A 265 -38.68 3.71 -26.94
C ILE A 265 -37.28 3.82 -26.31
N VAL A 266 -36.25 3.74 -27.15
CA VAL A 266 -34.88 3.98 -26.76
C VAL A 266 -34.62 5.48 -26.73
N LYS A 267 -34.30 6.01 -25.56
CA LYS A 267 -33.96 7.41 -25.32
C LYS A 267 -32.49 7.60 -25.02
N HIS A 268 -31.99 8.77 -25.38
CA HIS A 268 -30.63 9.19 -25.13
C HIS A 268 -30.56 10.03 -23.86
N PHE A 269 -29.75 9.60 -22.90
CA PHE A 269 -29.46 10.35 -21.68
C PHE A 269 -27.98 10.65 -21.59
N ARG A 270 -27.60 11.63 -20.77
CA ARG A 270 -26.22 11.89 -20.38
C ARG A 270 -26.14 12.28 -18.91
N PHE A 271 -25.01 11.97 -18.28
CA PHE A 271 -24.71 12.46 -16.94
C PHE A 271 -24.34 13.94 -16.94
N VAL A 272 -24.94 14.68 -16.02
CA VAL A 272 -24.58 16.05 -15.63
C VAL A 272 -23.55 16.03 -14.51
N ARG A 273 -23.46 14.92 -13.81
CA ARG A 273 -22.60 14.67 -12.65
C ARG A 273 -21.51 13.63 -12.97
N VAL A 274 -20.50 13.54 -12.13
CA VAL A 274 -19.43 12.54 -12.26
C VAL A 274 -20.01 11.13 -12.05
N PRO A 275 -20.01 10.25 -13.05
CA PRO A 275 -20.57 8.91 -12.94
C PRO A 275 -19.61 7.94 -12.25
N PHE A 276 -20.13 6.84 -11.76
CA PHE A 276 -19.36 5.64 -11.44
C PHE A 276 -18.86 4.98 -12.74
N GLY A 277 -17.68 4.35 -12.69
CA GLY A 277 -17.11 3.58 -13.82
C GLY A 277 -16.01 4.30 -14.60
N ASN A 278 -15.79 5.59 -14.40
CA ASN A 278 -14.60 6.27 -14.91
C ASN A 278 -13.43 6.08 -13.93
N LYS A 279 -12.25 5.82 -14.47
CA LYS A 279 -11.05 5.65 -13.65
C LYS A 279 -10.62 6.93 -12.91
N SER A 280 -11.03 8.11 -13.40
CA SER A 280 -10.76 9.42 -12.79
C SER A 280 -11.74 9.82 -11.69
N SER A 281 -12.90 9.14 -11.54
CA SER A 281 -13.93 9.55 -10.57
C SER A 281 -13.43 9.62 -9.12
N PRO A 282 -12.62 8.65 -8.61
CA PRO A 282 -12.07 8.75 -7.26
C PRO A 282 -11.16 9.96 -7.06
N PHE A 283 -10.31 10.26 -8.04
CA PHE A 283 -9.45 11.44 -8.01
C PHE A 283 -10.28 12.73 -7.98
N LEU A 284 -11.28 12.87 -8.86
CA LEU A 284 -12.13 14.05 -8.95
C LEU A 284 -12.88 14.32 -7.64
N LEU A 285 -13.38 13.28 -6.98
CA LEU A 285 -14.02 13.39 -5.67
C LEU A 285 -13.05 13.90 -4.61
N ASN A 286 -11.92 13.23 -4.43
CA ASN A 286 -10.95 13.58 -3.39
C ASN A 286 -10.31 14.94 -3.63
N ALA A 287 -10.00 15.28 -4.89
CA ALA A 287 -9.46 16.59 -5.24
C ALA A 287 -10.47 17.70 -4.93
N THR A 288 -11.77 17.49 -5.24
CA THR A 288 -12.84 18.44 -4.92
C THR A 288 -12.98 18.64 -3.42
N LEU A 289 -12.99 17.56 -2.64
CA LEU A 289 -13.09 17.61 -1.18
C LEU A 289 -11.89 18.35 -0.56
N LYS A 290 -10.67 17.99 -0.97
CA LYS A 290 -9.45 18.66 -0.49
C LYS A 290 -9.42 20.14 -0.88
N PHE A 291 -9.82 20.47 -2.11
CA PHE A 291 -9.92 21.87 -2.56
C PHE A 291 -10.96 22.66 -1.77
N HIS A 292 -12.10 22.04 -1.42
CA HIS A 292 -13.13 22.65 -0.59
C HIS A 292 -12.64 22.90 0.84
N LEU A 293 -12.05 21.88 1.47
CA LEU A 293 -11.61 21.94 2.86
C LEU A 293 -10.43 22.90 3.07
N LYS A 294 -9.55 23.06 2.06
CA LYS A 294 -8.48 24.09 2.09
C LYS A 294 -8.97 25.53 2.23
N LYS A 295 -10.25 25.81 1.98
CA LYS A 295 -10.84 27.16 2.12
C LYS A 295 -11.19 27.51 3.57
N TYR A 296 -11.21 26.54 4.47
CA TYR A 296 -11.48 26.73 5.88
C TYR A 296 -10.21 26.97 6.68
N PRO A 297 -10.28 27.75 7.76
CA PRO A 297 -9.15 27.87 8.68
C PRO A 297 -8.82 26.49 9.26
N PRO A 298 -7.55 26.24 9.61
CA PRO A 298 -7.16 24.99 10.26
C PRO A 298 -7.96 24.77 11.54
N SER A 299 -8.69 23.65 11.59
CA SER A 299 -9.42 23.20 12.79
C SER A 299 -9.25 21.68 12.93
N GLU A 300 -9.59 21.14 14.09
CA GLU A 300 -9.53 19.69 14.31
C GLU A 300 -10.47 18.96 13.35
N VAL A 301 -11.66 19.49 13.07
CA VAL A 301 -12.63 18.90 12.14
C VAL A 301 -12.12 18.92 10.70
N VAL A 302 -11.50 20.02 10.27
CA VAL A 302 -10.87 20.11 8.95
C VAL A 302 -9.77 19.05 8.80
N SER A 303 -8.94 18.90 9.82
CA SER A 303 -7.87 17.89 9.82
C SER A 303 -8.44 16.47 9.81
N GLU A 304 -9.45 16.19 10.61
CA GLU A 304 -10.14 14.89 10.65
C GLU A 304 -10.80 14.56 9.29
N LEU A 305 -11.44 15.51 8.63
CA LEU A 305 -12.01 15.29 7.29
C LEU A 305 -10.93 15.05 6.24
N LEU A 306 -9.82 15.79 6.26
CA LEU A 306 -8.72 15.61 5.29
C LEU A 306 -7.99 14.28 5.43
N GLU A 307 -7.92 13.74 6.65
CA GLU A 307 -7.10 12.61 7.01
C GLU A 307 -7.88 11.30 7.15
N ASN A 308 -9.17 11.38 7.46
CA ASN A 308 -9.99 10.23 7.80
C ASN A 308 -11.19 10.02 6.87
N LEU A 309 -11.32 10.82 5.82
CA LEU A 309 -12.31 10.58 4.77
C LEU A 309 -11.69 9.69 3.69
N TYR A 310 -12.12 8.45 3.63
CA TYR A 310 -11.68 7.46 2.65
C TYR A 310 -12.73 7.29 1.57
N VAL A 311 -12.52 7.91 0.41
CA VAL A 311 -13.48 8.04 -0.70
C VAL A 311 -14.76 8.75 -0.24
N ASP A 312 -15.75 8.01 0.23
CA ASP A 312 -17.05 8.46 0.73
C ASP A 312 -17.30 8.15 2.22
N ASP A 313 -16.50 7.27 2.81
CA ASP A 313 -16.59 6.87 4.22
C ASP A 313 -15.77 7.81 5.13
N TRP A 314 -16.41 8.50 6.05
CA TRP A 314 -15.76 9.31 7.08
C TRP A 314 -15.72 8.57 8.40
N LEU A 315 -14.51 8.34 8.93
CA LEU A 315 -14.26 7.74 10.22
C LEU A 315 -13.71 8.79 11.18
N SER A 316 -14.39 9.05 12.26
CA SER A 316 -13.99 10.03 13.25
C SER A 316 -14.38 9.57 14.66
N GLY A 317 -14.33 10.44 15.61
CA GLY A 317 -14.74 10.21 16.98
C GLY A 317 -14.36 11.37 17.89
N ALA A 318 -14.60 11.21 19.17
CA ALA A 318 -14.31 12.20 20.19
C ALA A 318 -14.12 11.53 21.56
N ASP A 319 -13.71 12.30 22.57
CA ASP A 319 -13.57 11.78 23.92
C ASP A 319 -14.90 11.80 24.69
N SER A 320 -15.86 12.64 24.25
CA SER A 320 -17.20 12.70 24.82
C SER A 320 -18.31 12.72 23.76
N PRO A 321 -19.54 12.32 24.11
CA PRO A 321 -20.67 12.37 23.19
C PRO A 321 -21.00 13.80 22.72
N ALA A 322 -20.89 14.80 23.60
CA ALA A 322 -21.14 16.19 23.27
C ALA A 322 -20.15 16.72 22.22
N GLU A 323 -18.86 16.41 22.40
CA GLU A 323 -17.81 16.74 21.43
C GLU A 323 -18.04 16.02 20.08
N ALA A 324 -18.46 14.74 20.11
CA ALA A 324 -18.78 13.99 18.90
C ALA A 324 -19.94 14.60 18.11
N CYS A 325 -21.02 15.04 18.80
CA CYS A 325 -22.14 15.76 18.18
C CYS A 325 -21.66 17.06 17.53
N ALA A 326 -20.95 17.90 18.27
CA ALA A 326 -20.46 19.19 17.78
C ALA A 326 -19.56 19.02 16.54
N ARG A 327 -18.66 18.01 16.56
CA ARG A 327 -17.79 17.67 15.45
C ARG A 327 -18.57 17.18 14.22
N PHE A 328 -19.59 16.37 14.42
CA PHE A 328 -20.46 15.90 13.36
C PHE A 328 -21.25 17.05 12.71
N ASP A 329 -21.83 17.93 13.53
CA ASP A 329 -22.61 19.08 13.04
C ASP A 329 -21.72 20.05 12.25
N GLU A 330 -20.51 20.34 12.74
CA GLU A 330 -19.53 21.16 12.03
C GLU A 330 -19.14 20.54 10.68
N ALA A 331 -18.85 19.24 10.64
CA ALA A 331 -18.54 18.52 9.41
C ALA A 331 -19.70 18.54 8.42
N CYS A 332 -20.95 18.32 8.90
CA CYS A 332 -22.15 18.43 8.09
C CYS A 332 -22.31 19.84 7.51
N GLY A 333 -22.08 20.89 8.31
CA GLY A 333 -22.14 22.29 7.87
C GLY A 333 -21.12 22.60 6.78
N MET A 334 -19.88 22.09 6.93
CA MET A 334 -18.83 22.26 5.91
C MET A 334 -19.18 21.55 4.61
N LEU A 335 -19.53 20.27 4.65
CA LEU A 335 -19.82 19.47 3.47
C LEU A 335 -21.09 19.92 2.75
N LYS A 336 -22.12 20.41 3.50
CA LYS A 336 -23.33 20.98 2.92
C LYS A 336 -23.02 22.17 2.01
N LYS A 337 -22.04 23.01 2.35
CA LYS A 337 -21.58 24.11 1.49
C LYS A 337 -20.91 23.62 0.19
N ALA A 338 -20.47 22.37 0.13
CA ALA A 338 -20.01 21.73 -1.11
C ALA A 338 -21.14 21.01 -1.86
N GLY A 339 -22.38 21.10 -1.40
CA GLY A 339 -23.52 20.37 -1.91
C GLY A 339 -23.52 18.88 -1.58
N MET A 340 -22.79 18.49 -0.54
CA MET A 340 -22.64 17.10 -0.07
C MET A 340 -23.33 16.94 1.30
N SER A 341 -23.90 15.76 1.55
CA SER A 341 -24.56 15.45 2.84
C SER A 341 -23.99 14.14 3.40
N LEU A 342 -23.75 14.14 4.72
CA LEU A 342 -23.43 12.92 5.45
C LEU A 342 -24.72 12.17 5.81
N SER A 343 -24.67 10.85 5.71
CA SER A 343 -25.77 9.93 6.05
C SER A 343 -25.22 8.66 6.71
N LYS A 344 -26.11 7.77 7.13
CA LYS A 344 -25.78 6.48 7.78
C LYS A 344 -24.82 6.65 8.96
N CYS A 345 -25.07 7.67 9.75
CA CYS A 345 -24.26 7.91 10.95
C CYS A 345 -24.42 6.74 11.92
N THR A 346 -23.29 6.14 12.32
CA THR A 346 -23.24 5.06 13.32
C THR A 346 -22.21 5.39 14.39
N SER A 347 -22.55 5.10 15.65
CA SER A 347 -21.69 5.34 16.81
C SER A 347 -21.84 4.18 17.81
N ASN A 348 -20.83 3.99 18.67
CA ASN A 348 -20.95 3.15 19.86
C ASN A 348 -21.75 3.84 21.00
N TYR A 349 -22.25 5.05 20.77
CA TYR A 349 -23.03 5.83 21.75
C TYR A 349 -24.43 6.15 21.21
N LYS A 350 -25.47 5.64 21.89
CA LYS A 350 -26.87 5.69 21.41
C LYS A 350 -27.51 7.08 21.39
N THR A 351 -26.92 8.08 22.06
CA THR A 351 -27.46 9.46 22.16
C THR A 351 -27.06 10.36 21.00
N LEU A 352 -26.22 9.91 20.11
CA LEU A 352 -25.88 10.65 18.88
C LEU A 352 -27.05 10.53 17.87
N PRO A 353 -27.25 11.54 16.98
CA PRO A 353 -28.28 11.48 15.95
C PRO A 353 -28.01 10.33 15.01
N MET A 354 -28.43 9.13 15.43
CA MET A 354 -28.31 7.90 14.64
C MET A 354 -29.46 7.89 13.63
N THR A 355 -29.16 7.56 12.39
CA THR A 355 -30.22 7.19 11.44
C THR A 355 -30.90 5.91 11.93
N GLU A 356 -32.22 5.80 11.76
CA GLU A 356 -33.04 4.64 12.20
C GLU A 356 -32.54 3.27 11.71
N ASP A 357 -31.62 3.28 10.74
CA ASP A 357 -30.97 2.11 10.14
C ASP A 357 -29.73 1.60 10.90
N SER A 358 -29.61 1.85 12.21
CA SER A 358 -28.46 1.41 13.04
C SER A 358 -28.44 -0.12 13.15
N ILE A 359 -27.78 -0.74 12.20
CA ILE A 359 -27.69 -2.20 12.08
C ILE A 359 -26.54 -2.69 12.94
N ILE A 360 -26.80 -3.78 13.66
CA ILE A 360 -25.78 -4.60 14.30
C ILE A 360 -24.78 -5.05 13.22
N GLY A 361 -23.53 -4.60 13.31
CA GLY A 361 -22.45 -5.00 12.42
C GLY A 361 -22.25 -4.14 11.15
N VAL A 362 -21.83 -2.89 11.35
CA VAL A 362 -21.46 -2.00 10.25
C VAL A 362 -20.08 -2.38 9.67
N LYS A 363 -19.96 -2.39 8.34
CA LYS A 363 -18.65 -2.50 7.69
C LYS A 363 -17.95 -1.15 7.71
N VAL A 364 -16.82 -1.09 8.41
CA VAL A 364 -15.93 0.06 8.49
C VAL A 364 -14.69 -0.22 7.68
N LEU A 365 -14.58 0.38 6.50
CA LEU A 365 -13.48 0.16 5.55
C LEU A 365 -13.15 -1.34 5.33
N GLY A 366 -14.19 -2.18 5.30
CA GLY A 366 -14.07 -3.63 5.09
C GLY A 366 -13.98 -4.48 6.35
N LEU A 367 -13.64 -3.92 7.52
CA LEU A 367 -13.75 -4.59 8.82
C LEU A 367 -15.20 -4.56 9.33
N GLN A 368 -15.62 -5.61 9.98
CA GLN A 368 -16.92 -5.62 10.66
C GLN A 368 -16.77 -5.03 12.07
N TRP A 369 -17.50 -3.96 12.34
CA TRP A 369 -17.56 -3.32 13.64
C TRP A 369 -18.95 -3.49 14.27
N ASP A 370 -18.98 -4.13 15.42
CA ASP A 370 -20.17 -4.16 16.26
C ASP A 370 -20.16 -2.92 17.17
N SER A 371 -20.98 -1.94 16.83
CA SER A 371 -21.06 -0.69 17.58
C SER A 371 -21.64 -0.87 18.99
N SER A 372 -22.41 -1.92 19.23
CA SER A 372 -23.04 -2.17 20.54
C SER A 372 -22.05 -2.69 21.58
N SER A 373 -21.12 -3.55 21.18
CA SER A 373 -20.04 -4.06 22.02
C SER A 373 -18.72 -3.30 21.84
N ASP A 374 -18.67 -2.37 20.90
CA ASP A 374 -17.50 -1.61 20.47
C ASP A 374 -16.29 -2.49 20.08
N CYS A 375 -16.57 -3.59 19.37
CA CYS A 375 -15.58 -4.58 18.98
C CYS A 375 -15.53 -4.79 17.47
N PHE A 376 -14.33 -5.03 16.94
CA PHE A 376 -14.18 -5.62 15.62
C PHE A 376 -14.46 -7.12 15.66
N THR A 377 -15.14 -7.60 14.62
CA THR A 377 -15.52 -8.99 14.46
C THR A 377 -15.10 -9.52 13.09
N PHE A 378 -14.93 -10.82 12.98
CA PHE A 378 -14.45 -11.46 11.76
C PHE A 378 -15.51 -12.40 11.20
N LYS A 379 -15.94 -12.15 9.97
CA LYS A 379 -16.85 -13.03 9.23
C LYS A 379 -16.38 -13.11 7.78
N VAL A 380 -16.00 -14.29 7.37
CA VAL A 380 -15.70 -14.55 5.97
C VAL A 380 -17.00 -14.93 5.27
N GLU A 381 -17.45 -14.08 4.34
CA GLU A 381 -18.69 -14.27 3.61
C GLU A 381 -18.52 -15.30 2.48
N ASN A 382 -19.61 -16.00 2.15
CA ASN A 382 -19.66 -16.96 1.03
C ASN A 382 -18.63 -18.10 1.11
N VAL A 383 -18.31 -18.54 2.30
CA VAL A 383 -17.53 -19.76 2.55
C VAL A 383 -18.39 -20.69 3.39
N ASP A 384 -18.74 -21.85 2.83
CA ASP A 384 -19.27 -22.95 3.60
C ASP A 384 -18.08 -23.79 4.13
N PRO A 385 -17.81 -23.73 5.45
CA PRO A 385 -16.68 -24.47 6.02
C PRO A 385 -16.81 -25.98 5.93
N PHE A 386 -18.05 -26.48 5.75
CA PHE A 386 -18.37 -27.90 5.72
C PHE A 386 -18.80 -28.39 4.33
N GLY A 387 -18.87 -27.49 3.33
CA GLY A 387 -19.19 -27.80 1.94
C GLY A 387 -18.06 -28.47 1.18
N ASP A 388 -18.40 -29.06 0.03
CA ASP A 388 -17.43 -29.65 -0.88
C ASP A 388 -16.56 -28.56 -1.56
N ILE A 389 -15.40 -28.30 -0.96
CA ILE A 389 -14.45 -27.34 -1.49
C ILE A 389 -13.55 -28.08 -2.49
N VAL A 390 -13.63 -27.67 -3.76
CA VAL A 390 -12.66 -28.10 -4.76
C VAL A 390 -11.31 -27.47 -4.45
N CYS A 391 -10.39 -28.26 -3.90
CA CYS A 391 -9.07 -27.79 -3.47
C CYS A 391 -8.13 -27.68 -4.68
N THR A 392 -8.07 -26.49 -5.28
CA THR A 392 -7.10 -26.12 -6.31
C THR A 392 -6.26 -24.94 -5.84
N LYS A 393 -5.12 -24.70 -6.47
CA LYS A 393 -4.25 -23.54 -6.16
C LYS A 393 -5.04 -22.22 -6.24
N ARG A 394 -5.87 -22.05 -7.28
CA ARG A 394 -6.71 -20.85 -7.48
C ARG A 394 -7.72 -20.65 -6.33
N ASN A 395 -8.41 -21.71 -5.95
CA ASN A 395 -9.43 -21.63 -4.92
C ASN A 395 -8.83 -21.36 -3.53
N VAL A 396 -7.68 -21.98 -3.21
CA VAL A 396 -6.97 -21.70 -1.96
C VAL A 396 -6.54 -20.24 -1.87
N LEU A 397 -5.94 -19.68 -2.94
CA LEU A 397 -5.56 -18.28 -2.99
C LEU A 397 -6.78 -17.36 -2.83
N SER A 398 -7.89 -17.68 -3.52
CA SER A 398 -9.14 -16.93 -3.40
C SER A 398 -9.69 -16.93 -1.98
N LEU A 399 -9.61 -18.07 -1.26
CA LEU A 399 -10.04 -18.17 0.13
C LEU A 399 -9.18 -17.34 1.08
N ILE A 400 -7.85 -17.37 0.90
CA ILE A 400 -6.92 -16.53 1.67
C ILE A 400 -7.23 -15.05 1.46
N ALA A 401 -7.44 -14.63 0.21
CA ALA A 401 -7.74 -13.24 -0.15
C ALA A 401 -9.09 -12.73 0.42
N ARG A 402 -10.00 -13.61 0.81
CA ARG A 402 -11.26 -13.24 1.49
C ARG A 402 -11.07 -12.91 2.97
N CYS A 403 -9.94 -13.30 3.57
CA CYS A 403 -9.59 -12.94 4.94
C CYS A 403 -9.06 -11.51 4.99
N PHE A 404 -9.96 -10.53 4.91
CA PHE A 404 -9.58 -9.12 4.95
C PHE A 404 -9.24 -8.69 6.38
N ASP A 405 -7.95 -8.46 6.65
CA ASP A 405 -7.42 -8.10 7.97
C ASP A 405 -6.32 -7.01 7.83
N PRO A 406 -6.69 -5.77 7.55
CA PRO A 406 -5.73 -4.70 7.32
C PRO A 406 -4.94 -4.30 8.57
N LEU A 407 -5.40 -4.62 9.77
CA LEU A 407 -4.67 -4.39 11.02
C LEU A 407 -3.87 -5.61 11.50
N GLY A 408 -4.08 -6.78 10.93
CA GLY A 408 -3.33 -7.99 11.27
C GLY A 408 -3.76 -8.70 12.53
N PHE A 409 -5.01 -8.55 12.96
CA PHE A 409 -5.53 -9.18 14.17
C PHE A 409 -5.57 -10.70 14.10
N ILE A 410 -5.82 -11.24 12.89
CA ILE A 410 -5.78 -12.67 12.61
C ILE A 410 -4.54 -13.06 11.79
N CYS A 411 -3.50 -12.22 11.82
CA CYS A 411 -2.26 -12.44 11.07
C CYS A 411 -1.66 -13.83 11.28
N PRO A 412 -1.55 -14.39 12.49
CA PRO A 412 -1.01 -15.74 12.70
C PRO A 412 -1.80 -16.83 11.96
N PHE A 413 -3.13 -16.72 11.91
CA PHE A 413 -4.01 -17.65 11.19
C PHE A 413 -3.85 -17.50 9.67
N VAL A 414 -3.79 -16.27 9.17
CA VAL A 414 -3.56 -15.99 7.74
C VAL A 414 -2.17 -16.44 7.31
N MET A 415 -1.15 -16.27 8.17
CA MET A 415 0.21 -16.75 7.92
C MET A 415 0.27 -18.27 7.78
N HIS A 416 -0.51 -19.01 8.55
CA HIS A 416 -0.61 -20.46 8.38
C HIS A 416 -1.05 -20.83 6.95
N ALA A 417 -2.08 -20.16 6.44
CA ALA A 417 -2.55 -20.39 5.06
C ALA A 417 -1.54 -19.95 4.00
N LYS A 418 -0.82 -18.85 4.20
CA LYS A 418 0.23 -18.40 3.29
C LYS A 418 1.40 -19.38 3.24
N ILE A 419 1.81 -19.92 4.37
CA ILE A 419 2.82 -20.98 4.46
C ILE A 419 2.35 -22.22 3.71
N LEU A 420 1.12 -22.66 3.95
CA LEU A 420 0.50 -23.78 3.24
C LEU A 420 0.44 -23.53 1.73
N PHE A 421 0.06 -22.31 1.31
CA PHE A 421 0.03 -21.93 -0.10
C PHE A 421 1.43 -21.94 -0.75
N GLN A 422 2.48 -21.51 -0.03
CA GLN A 422 3.84 -21.59 -0.51
C GLN A 422 4.30 -23.06 -0.68
N GLU A 423 3.89 -23.96 0.22
CA GLU A 423 4.14 -25.41 0.06
C GLU A 423 3.43 -25.97 -1.18
N ILE A 424 2.15 -25.58 -1.40
CA ILE A 424 1.39 -25.94 -2.61
C ILE A 424 2.07 -25.39 -3.87
N TRP A 425 2.62 -24.16 -3.80
CA TRP A 425 3.34 -23.56 -4.91
C TRP A 425 4.57 -24.37 -5.32
N ARG A 426 5.31 -24.89 -4.34
CA ARG A 426 6.50 -25.74 -4.58
C ARG A 426 6.20 -27.07 -5.26
N LEU A 427 4.95 -27.55 -5.24
CA LEU A 427 4.55 -28.78 -5.93
C LEU A 427 4.51 -28.61 -7.47
N GLY A 428 4.57 -27.38 -7.99
CA GLY A 428 4.58 -27.13 -9.44
C GLY A 428 3.25 -27.42 -10.16
N LEU A 429 2.14 -27.65 -9.43
CA LEU A 429 0.82 -27.96 -9.99
C LEU A 429 0.28 -26.78 -10.82
N ASP A 430 -0.61 -27.03 -11.77
CA ASP A 430 -1.36 -26.00 -12.47
C ASP A 430 -2.40 -25.32 -11.56
N TRP A 431 -2.91 -24.14 -12.00
CA TRP A 431 -3.83 -23.32 -11.20
C TRP A 431 -5.14 -24.02 -10.85
N ASP A 432 -5.66 -24.85 -11.74
CA ASP A 432 -6.96 -25.51 -11.62
C ASP A 432 -6.80 -27.03 -11.40
N GLU A 433 -5.59 -27.52 -11.25
CA GLU A 433 -5.26 -28.89 -10.91
C GLU A 433 -5.62 -29.19 -9.45
N GLN A 434 -6.17 -30.36 -9.21
CA GLN A 434 -6.59 -30.78 -7.88
C GLN A 434 -5.37 -31.10 -7.01
N LEU A 435 -5.36 -30.57 -5.78
CA LEU A 435 -4.28 -30.79 -4.83
C LEU A 435 -4.21 -32.27 -4.39
N PRO A 436 -3.02 -32.79 -4.01
CA PRO A 436 -2.88 -34.08 -3.35
C PRO A 436 -3.72 -34.17 -2.07
N GLU A 437 -4.24 -35.37 -1.76
CA GLU A 437 -5.19 -35.60 -0.67
C GLU A 437 -4.67 -35.07 0.69
N ALA A 438 -3.40 -35.28 1.00
CA ALA A 438 -2.76 -34.76 2.22
C ALA A 438 -2.84 -33.24 2.33
N MET A 439 -2.69 -32.53 1.19
CA MET A 439 -2.82 -31.06 1.17
C MET A 439 -4.27 -30.60 1.25
N GLN A 440 -5.19 -31.33 0.60
CA GLN A 440 -6.63 -31.04 0.71
C GLN A 440 -7.10 -31.10 2.17
N GLY A 441 -6.67 -32.12 2.92
CA GLY A 441 -7.00 -32.26 4.36
C GLY A 441 -6.55 -31.04 5.16
N ARG A 442 -5.33 -30.55 4.92
CA ARG A 442 -4.81 -29.35 5.61
C ARG A 442 -5.56 -28.08 5.22
N VAL A 443 -5.91 -27.92 3.94
CA VAL A 443 -6.73 -26.79 3.47
C VAL A 443 -8.11 -26.82 4.11
N LYS A 444 -8.78 -27.97 4.10
CA LYS A 444 -10.11 -28.13 4.72
C LYS A 444 -10.08 -27.81 6.21
N LEU A 445 -9.07 -28.29 6.93
CA LEU A 445 -8.91 -27.98 8.36
C LEU A 445 -8.74 -26.46 8.60
N TRP A 446 -7.94 -25.78 7.78
CA TRP A 446 -7.80 -24.33 7.86
C TRP A 446 -9.12 -23.60 7.57
N VAL A 447 -9.90 -24.06 6.57
CA VAL A 447 -11.20 -23.47 6.22
C VAL A 447 -12.22 -23.65 7.37
N VAL A 448 -12.25 -24.80 8.04
CA VAL A 448 -13.08 -24.99 9.24
C VAL A 448 -12.76 -23.97 10.32
N GLY A 449 -11.50 -23.60 10.50
CA GLY A 449 -11.05 -22.55 11.41
C GLY A 449 -11.68 -21.18 11.16
N LEU A 450 -12.13 -20.87 9.93
CA LEU A 450 -12.85 -19.62 9.63
C LEU A 450 -14.16 -19.49 10.42
N SER A 451 -14.78 -20.61 10.79
CA SER A 451 -15.98 -20.61 11.62
C SER A 451 -15.66 -20.25 13.08
N VAL A 452 -14.51 -20.65 13.58
CA VAL A 452 -14.03 -20.35 14.95
C VAL A 452 -13.72 -18.84 15.09
N LEU A 453 -13.18 -18.21 14.05
CA LEU A 453 -12.89 -16.78 14.08
C LEU A 453 -14.12 -15.88 14.27
N LYS A 454 -15.33 -16.40 14.03
CA LYS A 454 -16.59 -15.66 14.32
C LYS A 454 -16.77 -15.32 15.80
N SER A 455 -16.13 -16.07 16.69
CA SER A 455 -16.15 -15.80 18.14
C SER A 455 -15.16 -14.73 18.58
N LEU A 456 -14.15 -14.42 17.76
CA LEU A 456 -13.11 -13.46 18.09
C LEU A 456 -13.68 -12.04 18.16
N ARG A 457 -13.38 -11.36 19.25
CA ARG A 457 -13.76 -9.96 19.52
C ARG A 457 -12.53 -9.16 19.86
N ILE A 458 -12.27 -8.10 19.08
CA ILE A 458 -11.14 -7.19 19.30
C ILE A 458 -11.68 -5.82 19.65
N ASN A 459 -11.37 -5.33 20.83
CA ASN A 459 -11.79 -4.01 21.27
C ASN A 459 -11.30 -2.95 20.25
N ARG A 460 -12.22 -2.10 19.78
CA ARG A 460 -11.87 -1.00 18.90
C ARG A 460 -11.05 0.04 19.65
N TYR A 461 -11.52 0.46 20.82
CA TYR A 461 -10.85 1.49 21.62
C TYR A 461 -9.55 0.94 22.24
N LEU A 462 -8.44 1.66 21.99
CA LEU A 462 -7.11 1.23 22.38
C LEU A 462 -6.80 1.43 23.86
N PHE A 463 -7.36 2.49 24.46
CA PHE A 463 -6.96 2.99 25.76
C PHE A 463 -7.92 2.53 26.87
N SER A 464 -7.66 2.99 28.11
CA SER A 464 -8.48 2.71 29.28
C SER A 464 -9.76 3.58 29.32
N GLU A 465 -10.41 3.66 30.47
CA GLU A 465 -11.57 4.54 30.68
C GLU A 465 -11.23 6.02 30.53
N LEU A 466 -9.97 6.42 30.75
CA LEU A 466 -9.48 7.79 30.54
C LEU A 466 -9.31 8.09 29.04
N SER A 467 -9.50 9.36 28.69
CA SER A 467 -9.12 9.84 27.37
C SER A 467 -7.62 9.64 27.15
N TRP A 468 -7.22 9.30 25.92
CA TRP A 468 -5.81 9.21 25.56
C TRP A 468 -5.06 10.54 25.81
N ARG A 469 -5.76 11.67 25.79
CA ARG A 469 -5.21 13.01 26.07
C ARG A 469 -4.85 13.20 27.55
N ASP A 470 -5.53 12.48 28.44
CA ASP A 470 -5.35 12.58 29.90
C ASP A 470 -4.44 11.50 30.48
N LEU A 471 -3.94 10.58 29.63
CA LEU A 471 -3.05 9.51 30.08
C LEU A 471 -1.69 10.06 30.42
N PRO A 472 -1.10 9.70 31.59
CA PRO A 472 0.19 10.20 32.03
C PRO A 472 1.36 9.64 31.22
N ALA A 473 1.20 8.47 30.64
CA ALA A 473 2.21 7.83 29.80
C ALA A 473 1.56 6.84 28.79
N ILE A 474 2.08 6.81 27.59
CA ILE A 474 1.71 5.84 26.56
C ILE A 474 2.98 5.16 26.07
N GLU A 475 3.01 3.85 26.14
CA GLU A 475 4.13 3.05 25.67
C GLU A 475 3.70 2.17 24.50
N LEU A 476 4.54 2.09 23.47
CA LEU A 476 4.39 1.14 22.35
C LEU A 476 5.42 0.04 22.50
N HIS A 477 4.97 -1.19 22.58
CA HIS A 477 5.79 -2.38 22.65
C HIS A 477 5.65 -3.16 21.34
N ALA A 478 6.73 -3.28 20.60
CA ALA A 478 6.80 -3.98 19.33
C ALA A 478 7.63 -5.26 19.46
N PHE A 479 7.12 -6.35 18.93
CA PHE A 479 7.77 -7.65 18.97
C PHE A 479 8.06 -8.11 17.55
N GLY A 480 9.26 -8.64 17.32
CA GLY A 480 9.67 -9.23 16.06
C GLY A 480 10.17 -10.64 16.25
N ASP A 481 9.86 -11.53 15.33
CA ASP A 481 10.29 -12.94 15.33
C ASP A 481 10.41 -13.50 13.92
N ALA A 482 11.18 -14.58 13.78
CA ALA A 482 11.27 -15.35 12.55
C ALA A 482 11.45 -16.84 12.78
N SER A 483 10.95 -17.61 11.83
CA SER A 483 11.18 -19.03 11.69
C SER A 483 11.66 -19.35 10.27
N GLU A 484 12.01 -20.59 9.97
CA GLU A 484 12.33 -21.02 8.59
C GLU A 484 11.15 -20.86 7.61
N ARG A 485 9.90 -20.69 8.11
CA ARG A 485 8.69 -20.58 7.32
C ARG A 485 8.26 -19.15 7.04
N GLY A 486 8.54 -18.25 7.97
CA GLY A 486 8.08 -16.86 7.88
C GLY A 486 8.67 -15.98 8.97
N TYR A 487 8.43 -14.69 8.85
CA TYR A 487 8.81 -13.72 9.87
C TYR A 487 7.67 -12.71 10.05
N GLY A 488 7.60 -12.15 11.26
CA GLY A 488 6.50 -11.26 11.60
C GLY A 488 6.82 -10.28 12.69
N ALA A 489 5.90 -9.31 12.83
CA ALA A 489 5.96 -8.33 13.90
C ALA A 489 4.54 -7.96 14.36
N CYS A 490 4.41 -7.60 15.65
CA CYS A 490 3.18 -7.08 16.24
C CYS A 490 3.49 -5.94 17.20
N VAL A 491 2.54 -5.01 17.35
CA VAL A 491 2.67 -3.82 18.19
C VAL A 491 1.51 -3.75 19.15
N TYR A 492 1.82 -3.52 20.40
CA TYR A 492 0.88 -3.31 21.51
C TYR A 492 1.01 -1.89 22.05
N VAL A 493 -0.10 -1.32 22.49
CA VAL A 493 -0.11 -0.14 23.36
C VAL A 493 -0.23 -0.61 24.80
N ARG A 494 0.56 0.00 25.69
CA ARG A 494 0.53 -0.18 27.12
C ARG A 494 0.23 1.15 27.80
N VAL A 495 -0.81 1.19 28.62
CA VAL A 495 -1.26 2.39 29.32
C VAL A 495 -1.57 2.06 30.77
N PRO A 496 -1.37 3.00 31.72
CA PRO A 496 -1.72 2.81 33.11
C PRO A 496 -3.24 2.60 33.30
N GLU A 497 -3.63 1.63 34.12
CA GLU A 497 -5.02 1.36 34.48
C GLU A 497 -5.12 0.80 35.91
N LYS A 498 -5.73 1.56 36.84
CA LYS A 498 -6.09 1.12 38.22
C LYS A 498 -4.96 0.38 38.96
N GLY A 499 -3.73 0.92 38.94
CA GLY A 499 -2.56 0.34 39.61
C GLY A 499 -1.81 -0.75 38.83
N ASN A 500 -2.34 -1.16 37.69
CA ASN A 500 -1.73 -2.06 36.72
C ASN A 500 -1.62 -1.38 35.35
N PHE A 501 -1.46 -2.18 34.30
CA PHE A 501 -1.40 -1.68 32.94
C PHE A 501 -2.38 -2.45 32.04
N LYS A 502 -3.13 -1.71 31.25
CA LYS A 502 -3.88 -2.27 30.12
C LYS A 502 -2.94 -2.39 28.92
N VAL A 503 -2.98 -3.56 28.28
CA VAL A 503 -2.21 -3.85 27.07
C VAL A 503 -3.18 -4.24 25.96
N THR A 504 -3.06 -3.64 24.80
CA THR A 504 -3.97 -3.87 23.68
C THR A 504 -3.18 -4.03 22.39
N LEU A 505 -3.48 -5.07 21.61
CA LEU A 505 -2.91 -5.26 20.27
C LEU A 505 -3.39 -4.14 19.32
N ILE A 506 -2.43 -3.46 18.70
CA ILE A 506 -2.70 -2.39 17.74
C ILE A 506 -2.72 -2.92 16.32
N ALA A 507 -1.61 -3.52 15.91
CA ALA A 507 -1.42 -4.01 14.56
C ALA A 507 -0.38 -5.13 14.52
N ALA A 508 -0.48 -5.98 13.50
CA ALA A 508 0.50 -7.02 13.23
C ALA A 508 0.73 -7.19 11.72
N ARG A 509 1.90 -7.71 11.35
CA ARG A 509 2.27 -8.02 9.97
C ARG A 509 3.09 -9.31 9.93
N GLY A 510 2.89 -10.10 8.89
CA GLY A 510 3.66 -11.31 8.65
C GLY A 510 4.02 -11.46 7.18
N LYS A 511 5.19 -12.00 6.92
CA LYS A 511 5.67 -12.37 5.58
C LYS A 511 6.20 -13.79 5.60
N VAL A 512 5.88 -14.57 4.56
CA VAL A 512 6.49 -15.91 4.38
C VAL A 512 7.97 -15.77 4.07
N ALA A 513 8.77 -16.72 4.52
CA ALA A 513 10.19 -16.74 4.20
C ALA A 513 10.39 -16.89 2.69
N PRO A 514 11.44 -16.27 2.11
CA PRO A 514 11.76 -16.45 0.70
C PRO A 514 11.90 -17.91 0.30
N ILE A 515 11.49 -18.27 -0.92
CA ILE A 515 11.64 -19.64 -1.44
C ILE A 515 13.12 -20.04 -1.50
N LYS A 516 13.99 -19.09 -1.87
CA LYS A 516 15.44 -19.26 -1.77
C LYS A 516 15.84 -19.25 -0.30
N LYS A 517 16.47 -20.34 0.15
CA LYS A 517 16.83 -20.53 1.56
C LYS A 517 17.71 -19.39 2.07
N VAL A 518 17.26 -18.77 3.14
CA VAL A 518 17.96 -17.72 3.90
C VAL A 518 18.27 -18.26 5.30
N SER A 519 19.42 -17.93 5.88
CA SER A 519 19.78 -18.39 7.22
C SER A 519 18.83 -17.80 8.27
N LEU A 520 18.57 -18.56 9.34
CA LEU A 520 17.64 -18.15 10.39
C LEU A 520 18.02 -16.79 11.02
N PRO A 521 19.30 -16.50 11.38
CA PRO A 521 19.65 -15.18 11.90
C PRO A 521 19.33 -14.02 10.96
N ARG A 522 19.45 -14.23 9.64
CA ARG A 522 19.04 -13.23 8.64
C ARG A 522 17.52 -13.06 8.56
N LEU A 523 16.74 -14.12 8.73
CA LEU A 523 15.28 -14.04 8.82
C LEU A 523 14.87 -13.30 10.10
N GLU A 524 15.52 -13.56 11.24
CA GLU A 524 15.31 -12.86 12.49
C GLU A 524 15.59 -11.35 12.35
N LEU A 525 16.67 -10.98 11.65
CA LEU A 525 16.95 -9.59 11.32
C LEU A 525 15.86 -8.97 10.42
N LEU A 526 15.26 -9.74 9.49
CA LEU A 526 14.12 -9.27 8.70
C LEU A 526 12.87 -9.10 9.58
N GLY A 527 12.64 -9.97 10.54
CA GLY A 527 11.59 -9.83 11.55
C GLY A 527 11.77 -8.55 12.38
N ALA A 528 13.00 -8.28 12.83
CA ALA A 528 13.35 -7.06 13.54
C ALA A 528 13.19 -5.80 12.68
N LEU A 529 13.55 -5.84 11.39
CA LEU A 529 13.32 -4.73 10.47
C LEU A 529 11.83 -4.46 10.29
N LEU A 530 11.02 -5.51 10.12
CA LEU A 530 9.57 -5.38 10.03
C LEU A 530 8.97 -4.78 11.31
N CYS A 531 9.49 -5.18 12.48
CA CYS A 531 9.13 -4.64 13.79
C CYS A 531 9.42 -3.13 13.87
N ALA A 532 10.63 -2.69 13.50
CA ALA A 532 11.00 -1.28 13.47
C ALA A 532 10.09 -0.45 12.54
N ARG A 533 9.87 -0.92 11.34
CA ARG A 533 8.97 -0.26 10.37
C ARG A 533 7.54 -0.16 10.88
N LEU A 534 7.01 -1.26 11.45
CA LEU A 534 5.64 -1.31 11.94
C LEU A 534 5.41 -0.37 13.12
N VAL A 535 6.33 -0.32 14.10
CA VAL A 535 6.15 0.55 15.28
C VAL A 535 6.24 2.03 14.91
N VAL A 536 7.14 2.41 14.01
CA VAL A 536 7.25 3.79 13.52
C VAL A 536 6.00 4.18 12.74
N PHE A 537 5.49 3.29 11.88
CA PHE A 537 4.24 3.50 11.15
C PHE A 537 3.07 3.69 12.11
N VAL A 538 2.91 2.82 13.11
CA VAL A 538 1.84 2.92 14.13
C VAL A 538 1.96 4.23 14.92
N LYS A 539 3.17 4.59 15.38
CA LYS A 539 3.41 5.84 16.11
C LYS A 539 3.00 7.06 15.29
N SER A 540 3.42 7.10 14.01
CA SER A 540 3.05 8.18 13.08
C SER A 540 1.56 8.24 12.82
N ALA A 541 0.92 7.08 12.59
CA ALA A 541 -0.50 6.98 12.26
C ALA A 541 -1.42 7.42 13.39
N LEU A 542 -1.09 7.10 14.62
CA LEU A 542 -1.92 7.43 15.80
C LEU A 542 -1.93 8.92 16.12
N ARG A 543 -0.90 9.69 15.72
CA ARG A 543 -0.80 11.14 15.96
C ARG A 543 -1.17 11.56 17.39
N LEU A 544 -0.57 10.89 18.34
CA LEU A 544 -0.73 11.23 19.75
C LEU A 544 0.07 12.50 20.08
N VAL A 545 -0.54 13.40 20.86
CA VAL A 545 0.09 14.68 21.23
C VAL A 545 1.17 14.47 22.28
N GLN A 546 0.99 13.46 23.16
CA GLN A 546 1.98 13.13 24.18
C GLN A 546 3.21 12.43 23.60
N GLU A 547 4.30 12.54 24.35
CA GLU A 547 5.48 11.73 24.05
C GLU A 547 5.17 10.24 24.25
N VAL A 548 5.38 9.48 23.21
CA VAL A 548 5.16 8.03 23.20
C VAL A 548 6.49 7.33 23.26
N SER A 549 6.73 6.59 24.35
CA SER A 549 7.92 5.76 24.46
C SER A 549 7.78 4.49 23.62
N VAL A 550 8.88 4.09 22.97
CA VAL A 550 8.91 2.89 22.11
C VAL A 550 9.90 1.88 22.68
N ARG A 551 9.48 0.62 22.74
CA ARG A 551 10.34 -0.52 23.09
C ARG A 551 10.16 -1.62 22.06
N CYS A 552 11.26 -2.15 21.56
CA CYS A 552 11.30 -3.21 20.56
C CYS A 552 11.90 -4.47 21.17
N TRP A 553 11.31 -5.61 20.87
CA TRP A 553 11.63 -6.90 21.48
C TRP A 553 11.94 -7.93 20.40
N THR A 554 12.97 -8.73 20.63
CA THR A 554 13.31 -9.91 19.82
C THR A 554 13.88 -11.00 20.74
N ASP A 555 13.66 -12.26 20.41
CA ASP A 555 14.26 -13.39 21.12
C ASP A 555 15.61 -13.80 20.53
N SER A 556 15.99 -13.23 19.38
CA SER A 556 17.27 -13.45 18.74
C SER A 556 18.37 -12.62 19.38
N THR A 557 19.25 -13.27 20.14
CA THR A 557 20.46 -12.62 20.69
C THR A 557 21.40 -12.17 19.58
N VAL A 558 21.47 -12.89 18.46
CA VAL A 558 22.29 -12.56 17.29
C VAL A 558 21.79 -11.30 16.61
N ALA A 559 20.49 -11.23 16.26
CA ALA A 559 19.89 -10.04 15.65
C ALA A 559 20.02 -8.82 16.58
N LEU A 560 19.83 -9.01 17.89
CA LEU A 560 19.98 -7.95 18.87
C LEU A 560 21.42 -7.42 18.94
N ALA A 561 22.43 -8.31 18.90
CA ALA A 561 23.84 -7.92 18.86
C ALA A 561 24.18 -7.13 17.58
N TRP A 562 23.64 -7.53 16.44
CA TRP A 562 23.80 -6.80 15.18
C TRP A 562 23.18 -5.40 15.25
N ILE A 563 21.96 -5.28 15.79
CA ILE A 563 21.24 -4.01 15.92
C ILE A 563 21.94 -3.05 16.90
N LYS A 564 22.54 -3.57 17.99
CA LYS A 564 23.28 -2.77 18.95
C LYS A 564 24.71 -2.43 18.52
N GLY A 565 25.24 -3.16 17.52
CA GLY A 565 26.59 -2.95 16.99
C GLY A 565 26.65 -1.88 15.89
N GLU A 566 27.88 -1.50 15.53
CA GLU A 566 28.11 -0.59 14.41
C GLU A 566 27.86 -1.27 13.07
N PRO A 567 27.09 -0.67 12.14
CA PRO A 567 26.70 -1.30 10.88
C PRO A 567 27.86 -1.71 9.98
N ASN A 568 28.96 -0.94 9.98
CA ASN A 568 30.14 -1.18 9.15
C ASN A 568 30.92 -2.45 9.54
N ARG A 569 30.63 -3.03 10.70
CA ARG A 569 31.23 -4.31 11.16
C ARG A 569 30.64 -5.53 10.45
N TRP A 570 29.51 -5.36 9.75
CA TRP A 570 28.73 -6.47 9.19
C TRP A 570 28.79 -6.52 7.67
N LYS A 571 28.63 -7.70 7.10
CA LYS A 571 28.49 -7.88 5.65
C LYS A 571 27.29 -7.12 5.12
N THR A 572 27.30 -6.76 3.84
CA THR A 572 26.35 -5.86 3.17
C THR A 572 24.87 -6.17 3.48
N PHE A 573 24.49 -7.47 3.53
CA PHE A 573 23.10 -7.83 3.81
C PHE A 573 22.65 -7.38 5.20
N VAL A 574 23.48 -7.61 6.20
CA VAL A 574 23.21 -7.24 7.61
C VAL A 574 23.38 -5.74 7.78
N ALA A 575 24.50 -5.18 7.28
CA ALA A 575 24.81 -3.76 7.39
C ALA A 575 23.66 -2.86 6.92
N ASN A 576 23.13 -3.09 5.70
CA ASN A 576 22.06 -2.26 5.15
C ASN A 576 20.78 -2.29 6.00
N ARG A 577 20.44 -3.46 6.57
CA ARG A 577 19.26 -3.60 7.40
C ARG A 577 19.45 -3.01 8.79
N VAL A 578 20.63 -3.15 9.36
CA VAL A 578 20.98 -2.53 10.65
C VAL A 578 20.95 -1.00 10.52
N VAL A 579 21.53 -0.43 9.45
CA VAL A 579 21.43 1.03 9.17
C VAL A 579 20.00 1.48 9.14
N GLU A 580 19.12 0.74 8.45
CA GLU A 580 17.70 1.10 8.37
C GLU A 580 16.99 0.97 9.73
N ILE A 581 17.22 -0.12 10.47
CA ILE A 581 16.65 -0.31 11.81
C ILE A 581 17.08 0.81 12.76
N GLN A 582 18.37 1.13 12.79
CA GLN A 582 18.92 2.19 13.64
C GLN A 582 18.43 3.58 13.23
N GLY A 583 18.17 3.81 11.94
CA GLY A 583 17.55 5.04 11.44
C GLY A 583 16.07 5.19 11.82
N LEU A 584 15.36 4.08 12.00
CA LEU A 584 13.95 4.06 12.41
C LEU A 584 13.78 4.08 13.92
N THR A 585 14.60 3.31 14.64
CA THR A 585 14.48 3.10 16.08
C THR A 585 15.88 3.07 16.71
N PRO A 586 16.13 3.85 17.80
CA PRO A 586 17.43 3.87 18.44
C PRO A 586 17.78 2.49 19.02
N PRO A 587 19.06 2.05 18.96
CA PRO A 587 19.49 0.76 19.51
C PRO A 587 19.13 0.54 20.99
N SER A 588 19.03 1.63 21.77
CA SER A 588 18.67 1.60 23.18
C SER A 588 17.24 1.13 23.46
N CYS A 589 16.33 1.23 22.49
CA CYS A 589 14.96 0.74 22.68
C CYS A 589 14.82 -0.78 22.44
N TRP A 590 15.88 -1.45 21.95
CA TRP A 590 15.86 -2.88 21.64
C TRP A 590 16.30 -3.72 22.84
N GLN A 591 15.48 -4.72 23.16
CA GLN A 591 15.68 -5.61 24.31
C GLN A 591 15.38 -7.06 23.94
N HIS A 592 15.93 -7.99 24.71
CA HIS A 592 15.67 -9.41 24.56
C HIS A 592 14.33 -9.79 25.24
N CYS A 593 13.53 -10.59 24.55
CA CYS A 593 12.32 -11.22 25.05
C CYS A 593 12.47 -12.75 24.96
N PRO A 594 12.18 -13.53 26.00
CA PRO A 594 12.18 -14.98 25.89
C PRO A 594 11.18 -15.44 24.80
N GLY A 595 11.57 -16.39 23.94
CA GLY A 595 10.76 -16.85 22.81
C GLY A 595 9.35 -17.31 23.21
N LYS A 596 9.19 -17.98 24.38
CA LYS A 596 7.87 -18.39 24.92
C LYS A 596 6.93 -17.20 25.23
N ASP A 597 7.49 -16.02 25.46
CA ASP A 597 6.78 -14.80 25.79
C ASP A 597 6.67 -13.86 24.55
N ASN A 598 7.26 -14.26 23.40
CA ASN A 598 7.25 -13.45 22.19
C ASN A 598 5.98 -13.73 21.37
N PRO A 599 4.99 -12.80 21.33
CA PRO A 599 3.76 -13.00 20.56
C PRO A 599 3.99 -13.11 19.05
N ALA A 600 5.10 -12.59 18.54
CA ALA A 600 5.43 -12.66 17.12
C ALA A 600 5.80 -14.10 16.66
N ASP A 601 6.16 -15.02 17.59
CA ASP A 601 6.38 -16.44 17.30
C ASP A 601 5.12 -17.11 16.70
N LEU A 602 3.93 -16.67 17.12
CA LEU A 602 2.67 -17.13 16.53
C LEU A 602 2.53 -16.73 15.05
N ILE A 603 3.08 -15.59 14.67
CA ILE A 603 3.06 -15.12 13.27
C ILE A 603 4.06 -15.90 12.44
N SER A 604 5.31 -16.03 12.92
CA SER A 604 6.41 -16.64 12.16
C SER A 604 6.15 -18.12 11.86
N ARG A 605 5.46 -18.82 12.76
CA ARG A 605 5.10 -20.24 12.61
C ARG A 605 3.75 -20.47 11.96
N GLY A 606 2.82 -19.51 12.11
CA GLY A 606 1.42 -19.65 11.74
C GLY A 606 0.68 -20.62 12.66
N VAL A 607 -0.54 -20.31 13.03
CA VAL A 607 -1.36 -21.12 13.96
C VAL A 607 -2.77 -21.38 13.43
N TYR A 608 -3.46 -22.38 13.96
CA TYR A 608 -4.87 -22.61 13.71
C TYR A 608 -5.75 -21.65 14.52
N ALA A 609 -7.00 -21.51 14.11
CA ALA A 609 -7.93 -20.54 14.71
C ALA A 609 -8.19 -20.79 16.21
N GLU A 610 -8.27 -22.05 16.63
CA GLU A 610 -8.45 -22.45 18.02
C GLU A 610 -7.29 -21.98 18.90
N GLN A 611 -6.06 -22.17 18.43
CA GLN A 611 -4.85 -21.71 19.12
C GLN A 611 -4.82 -20.18 19.23
N LEU A 612 -5.23 -19.48 18.16
CA LEU A 612 -5.27 -18.02 18.13
C LEU A 612 -6.29 -17.47 19.12
N THR A 613 -7.52 -18.02 19.13
CA THR A 613 -8.61 -17.52 19.99
C THR A 613 -8.41 -17.81 21.47
N GLN A 614 -7.61 -18.83 21.80
CA GLN A 614 -7.25 -19.19 23.17
C GLN A 614 -5.93 -18.55 23.65
N SER A 615 -5.23 -17.82 22.79
CA SER A 615 -3.93 -17.26 23.13
C SER A 615 -4.05 -15.88 23.79
N ASP A 616 -3.96 -15.83 25.11
CA ASP A 616 -3.87 -14.54 25.83
C ASP A 616 -2.66 -13.72 25.42
N VAL A 617 -1.52 -14.38 25.15
CA VAL A 617 -0.29 -13.70 24.72
C VAL A 617 -0.50 -12.93 23.41
N TRP A 618 -1.36 -13.44 22.52
CA TRP A 618 -1.67 -12.75 21.27
C TRP A 618 -2.54 -11.50 21.48
N LEU A 619 -3.60 -11.62 22.28
CA LEU A 619 -4.60 -10.55 22.39
C LEU A 619 -4.15 -9.42 23.32
N VAL A 620 -3.47 -9.75 24.42
CA VAL A 620 -3.11 -8.78 25.48
C VAL A 620 -1.62 -8.77 25.79
N GLY A 621 -0.80 -9.35 24.95
CA GLY A 621 0.66 -9.39 25.12
C GLY A 621 1.10 -10.30 26.27
N PRO A 622 2.42 -10.46 26.46
CA PRO A 622 2.97 -11.25 27.55
C PRO A 622 2.58 -10.69 28.93
N SER A 623 2.42 -11.56 29.91
CA SER A 623 1.90 -11.22 31.25
C SER A 623 2.68 -10.12 31.98
N TRP A 624 4.01 -10.07 31.80
CA TRP A 624 4.87 -9.06 32.39
C TRP A 624 4.63 -7.64 31.87
N LEU A 625 4.02 -7.46 30.67
CA LEU A 625 3.60 -6.15 30.19
C LEU A 625 2.46 -5.54 31.02
N ARG A 626 1.70 -6.36 31.72
CA ARG A 626 0.56 -5.90 32.54
C ARG A 626 0.97 -5.53 33.95
N THR A 627 2.22 -5.83 34.37
CA THR A 627 2.75 -5.56 35.71
C THR A 627 3.67 -4.34 35.74
N SER A 628 3.89 -3.76 36.90
CA SER A 628 4.78 -2.60 37.08
C SER A 628 6.26 -2.92 36.84
N SER A 629 6.67 -4.18 37.03
CA SER A 629 8.03 -4.62 36.77
C SER A 629 8.19 -5.10 35.33
N LEU A 630 8.72 -4.24 34.45
CA LEU A 630 9.23 -4.70 33.16
C LEU A 630 10.45 -5.60 33.43
N LEU A 631 10.52 -6.73 32.73
CA LEU A 631 11.69 -7.62 32.75
C LEU A 631 12.90 -6.90 32.15
N LEU A 632 13.57 -6.07 32.92
CA LEU A 632 14.89 -5.53 32.60
C LEU A 632 15.94 -6.58 32.97
N LYS A 633 16.07 -7.66 32.22
CA LYS A 633 17.25 -8.50 32.29
C LYS A 633 18.26 -7.99 31.26
N GLU A 634 19.26 -7.30 31.76
CA GLU A 634 20.52 -7.10 31.05
C GLU A 634 21.25 -8.44 30.97
N ASP A 635 21.01 -9.21 29.93
CA ASP A 635 21.82 -10.36 29.58
C ASP A 635 21.87 -10.50 28.05
N ALA A 636 22.59 -9.60 27.42
CA ALA A 636 23.13 -9.85 26.10
C ALA A 636 24.43 -10.64 26.28
N ARG A 637 24.36 -11.97 26.35
CA ARG A 637 25.54 -12.79 26.03
C ARG A 637 25.91 -12.43 24.58
N GLU A 638 27.17 -12.02 24.38
CA GLU A 638 27.72 -11.71 23.08
C GLU A 638 27.68 -12.96 22.17
N GLY A 639 26.55 -13.16 21.50
CA GLY A 639 26.38 -14.19 20.45
C GLY A 639 26.81 -13.65 19.10
N PHE A 640 28.12 -13.56 18.87
CA PHE A 640 28.61 -13.15 17.53
C PHE A 640 28.69 -14.37 16.62
N THR A 641 28.01 -14.31 15.48
CA THR A 641 28.33 -15.19 14.35
C THR A 641 29.46 -14.53 13.55
N ARG A 642 30.67 -15.09 13.65
CA ARG A 642 31.85 -14.64 12.88
C ARG A 642 31.59 -14.60 11.37
N GLU A 643 30.66 -15.41 10.88
CA GLU A 643 30.31 -15.53 9.46
C GLU A 643 29.75 -14.25 8.84
N GLU A 644 29.13 -13.36 9.63
CA GLU A 644 28.54 -12.11 9.13
C GLU A 644 29.42 -10.88 9.45
N GLN A 645 30.55 -11.05 10.14
CA GLN A 645 31.53 -9.98 10.31
C GLN A 645 32.26 -9.70 8.99
N CYS A 646 32.48 -8.43 8.69
CA CYS A 646 33.51 -8.09 7.71
C CYS A 646 34.86 -8.45 8.32
N GLU A 647 35.64 -9.25 7.63
CA GLU A 647 37.05 -9.39 7.97
C GLU A 647 37.67 -8.01 7.78
N THR A 648 37.85 -7.30 8.89
CA THR A 648 38.69 -6.12 8.94
C THR A 648 40.11 -6.63 9.01
N ASP A 649 40.66 -7.03 7.87
CA ASP A 649 42.08 -7.03 7.72
C ASP A 649 42.55 -5.57 7.90
N THR A 650 42.91 -5.24 9.09
CA THR A 650 43.67 -4.02 9.34
C THR A 650 45.09 -4.31 8.81
N VAL A 651 45.21 -4.30 7.48
CA VAL A 651 46.52 -4.30 6.85
C VAL A 651 47.04 -2.90 6.99
N CYS A 652 47.77 -2.69 8.10
CA CYS A 652 48.77 -1.64 8.15
C CYS A 652 49.89 -2.05 7.20
N VAL A 653 49.72 -1.79 5.91
CA VAL A 653 50.79 -1.94 4.92
C VAL A 653 51.67 -0.71 5.03
N ALA A 654 52.77 -0.83 5.75
CA ALA A 654 53.94 -0.04 5.50
C ALA A 654 54.47 -0.44 4.14
N VAL A 655 54.04 0.26 3.06
CA VAL A 655 54.50 -0.02 1.70
C VAL A 655 55.75 0.79 1.45
N GLU A 656 56.89 0.17 1.70
CA GLU A 656 58.06 0.38 0.88
C GLU A 656 58.05 -0.64 -0.24
N SER A 657 57.40 -0.37 -1.37
CA SER A 657 57.60 -1.09 -2.61
C SER A 657 56.91 -0.40 -3.78
N ASP A 658 57.56 -0.43 -4.93
CA ASP A 658 57.21 0.13 -6.22
C ASP A 658 55.98 -0.47 -6.92
N LEU A 659 55.01 -0.98 -6.18
CA LEU A 659 53.76 -1.50 -6.73
C LEU A 659 52.74 -0.37 -7.00
N PRO A 660 52.01 -0.39 -8.10
CA PRO A 660 51.03 0.64 -8.42
C PRO A 660 49.90 0.64 -7.40
N LEU A 661 49.82 1.70 -6.62
CA LEU A 661 48.81 1.94 -5.57
C LEU A 661 47.35 1.89 -6.08
N LEU A 662 47.13 1.80 -7.39
CA LEU A 662 45.83 1.95 -8.02
C LEU A 662 45.60 0.84 -9.06
N GLU A 663 44.85 -0.20 -8.68
CA GLU A 663 44.33 -1.15 -9.65
C GLU A 663 43.09 -0.57 -10.34
N PHE A 664 43.26 -0.10 -11.57
CA PHE A 664 42.17 0.49 -12.37
C PHE A 664 41.02 -0.50 -12.64
N SER A 665 41.28 -1.78 -12.58
CA SER A 665 40.28 -2.87 -12.70
C SER A 665 39.18 -2.87 -11.63
N ARG A 666 39.43 -2.18 -10.49
CA ARG A 666 38.47 -2.13 -9.38
C ARG A 666 37.37 -1.07 -9.55
N TRP A 667 37.51 -0.16 -10.53
CA TRP A 667 36.58 0.95 -10.69
C TRP A 667 35.80 0.91 -12.00
N SER A 668 34.47 0.88 -11.88
CA SER A 668 33.54 0.82 -13.02
C SER A 668 33.23 2.19 -13.65
N SER A 669 33.70 3.31 -13.06
CA SER A 669 33.44 4.65 -13.58
C SER A 669 34.55 5.63 -13.23
N PHE A 670 34.98 6.42 -14.22
CA PHE A 670 36.01 7.45 -14.05
C PHE A 670 35.66 8.53 -13.01
N PRO A 671 34.43 9.08 -12.93
CA PRO A 671 34.05 10.01 -11.87
C PRO A 671 34.19 9.44 -10.47
N LYS A 672 33.89 8.17 -10.28
CA LYS A 672 34.02 7.48 -8.99
C LYS A 672 35.51 7.33 -8.61
N ALA A 673 36.33 6.91 -9.56
CA ALA A 673 37.80 6.82 -9.36
C ALA A 673 38.38 8.20 -9.00
N LEU A 674 37.96 9.24 -9.71
CA LEU A 674 38.39 10.62 -9.48
C LEU A 674 38.08 11.10 -8.06
N ASN A 675 36.88 10.87 -7.58
CA ASN A 675 36.49 11.23 -6.22
C ASN A 675 37.28 10.45 -5.17
N ILE A 676 37.42 9.12 -5.34
CA ILE A 676 38.17 8.30 -4.40
C ILE A 676 39.63 8.77 -4.29
N VAL A 677 40.30 8.99 -5.44
CA VAL A 677 41.69 9.48 -5.46
C VAL A 677 41.78 10.90 -4.88
N GLY A 678 40.78 11.74 -5.13
CA GLY A 678 40.70 13.08 -4.52
C GLY A 678 40.69 13.02 -2.98
N TRP A 679 39.86 12.14 -2.41
CA TRP A 679 39.82 11.93 -0.97
C TRP A 679 41.12 11.33 -0.41
N VAL A 680 41.73 10.37 -1.11
CA VAL A 680 43.02 9.78 -0.70
C VAL A 680 44.12 10.83 -0.70
N LEU A 681 44.21 11.66 -1.73
CA LEU A 681 45.21 12.73 -1.80
C LEU A 681 45.01 13.80 -0.72
N ARG A 682 43.75 14.14 -0.41
CA ARG A 682 43.41 15.03 0.72
C ARG A 682 43.83 14.40 2.06
N PHE A 683 43.50 13.13 2.27
CA PHE A 683 43.92 12.41 3.48
C PHE A 683 45.41 12.42 3.65
N VAL A 684 46.19 12.06 2.64
CA VAL A 684 47.66 12.10 2.64
C VAL A 684 48.16 13.52 2.89
N GLY A 685 47.53 14.52 2.29
CA GLY A 685 47.84 15.94 2.51
C GLY A 685 47.61 16.35 3.97
N ASN A 686 46.48 15.97 4.53
CA ASN A 686 46.15 16.26 5.94
C ASN A 686 47.02 15.53 6.94
N CYS A 687 47.56 14.35 6.59
CA CYS A 687 48.51 13.62 7.43
C CYS A 687 49.90 14.29 7.43
N LYS A 688 50.27 14.99 6.33
CA LYS A 688 51.56 15.69 6.21
C LYS A 688 51.51 17.15 6.69
N ALA A 689 50.32 17.73 6.84
CA ALA A 689 50.16 19.13 7.24
C ALA A 689 50.33 19.28 8.78
N SER A 690 51.23 20.15 9.17
CA SER A 690 51.43 20.53 10.61
C SER A 690 50.43 21.60 11.09
N SER A 691 49.67 22.23 10.18
CA SER A 691 48.64 23.25 10.47
C SER A 691 47.54 23.25 9.40
N LEU A 692 46.31 23.56 9.78
CA LEU A 692 45.12 23.68 8.93
C LEU A 692 44.81 22.45 8.03
N LYS A 693 44.05 21.53 8.57
CA LYS A 693 43.51 20.38 7.81
C LYS A 693 42.37 20.80 6.91
N ALA A 694 42.41 20.39 5.63
CA ALA A 694 41.34 20.65 4.68
C ALA A 694 40.08 19.79 5.03
N GLY A 695 38.91 20.47 5.20
CA GLY A 695 37.62 19.86 5.47
C GLY A 695 36.58 20.19 4.39
N GLY A 696 35.36 19.67 4.53
CA GLY A 696 34.25 19.89 3.59
C GLY A 696 34.34 19.07 2.29
N PRO A 697 33.47 19.32 1.27
CA PRO A 697 33.50 18.62 0.00
C PRO A 697 34.80 18.87 -0.76
N LEU A 698 35.16 17.94 -1.69
CA LEU A 698 36.35 18.08 -2.52
C LEU A 698 36.27 19.34 -3.40
N THR A 699 37.32 20.11 -3.39
CA THR A 699 37.40 21.30 -4.25
C THR A 699 37.78 20.93 -5.70
N TYR A 700 37.46 21.80 -6.64
CA TYR A 700 37.84 21.62 -8.05
C TYR A 700 39.35 21.40 -8.22
N GLY A 701 40.19 22.14 -7.46
CA GLY A 701 41.63 21.99 -7.51
C GLY A 701 42.13 20.61 -7.04
N GLU A 702 41.48 20.01 -6.06
CA GLU A 702 41.77 18.64 -5.58
C GLU A 702 41.35 17.57 -6.59
N LEU A 703 40.18 17.75 -7.22
CA LEU A 703 39.73 16.87 -8.31
C LEU A 703 40.67 16.95 -9.52
N MET A 704 41.16 18.10 -9.87
CA MET A 704 42.16 18.25 -10.95
C MET A 704 43.49 17.58 -10.61
N LYS A 705 44.00 17.69 -9.37
CA LYS A 705 45.17 16.94 -8.90
C LYS A 705 44.95 15.43 -8.95
N ALA A 706 43.77 14.97 -8.55
CA ALA A 706 43.39 13.57 -8.64
C ALA A 706 43.34 13.06 -10.09
N LYS A 707 42.79 13.87 -11.01
CA LYS A 707 42.76 13.58 -12.46
C LYS A 707 44.14 13.41 -13.04
N VAL A 708 45.06 14.37 -12.77
CA VAL A 708 46.44 14.28 -13.22
C VAL A 708 47.14 13.00 -12.70
N LYS A 709 46.93 12.67 -11.42
CA LYS A 709 47.51 11.49 -10.81
C LYS A 709 46.99 10.19 -11.44
N LEU A 710 45.66 10.12 -11.70
CA LEU A 710 45.04 8.94 -12.38
C LEU A 710 45.62 8.79 -13.80
N LEU A 711 45.70 9.89 -14.58
CA LEU A 711 46.26 9.84 -15.93
C LEU A 711 47.72 9.40 -15.93
N PHE A 712 48.51 9.90 -14.99
CA PHE A 712 49.92 9.51 -14.84
C PHE A 712 50.07 8.04 -14.52
N CYS A 713 49.25 7.49 -13.58
CA CYS A 713 49.26 6.07 -13.25
C CYS A 713 48.84 5.19 -14.44
N ALA A 714 47.80 5.60 -15.17
CA ALA A 714 47.33 4.87 -16.37
C ALA A 714 48.38 4.85 -17.48
N GLN A 715 49.06 5.98 -17.72
CA GLN A 715 50.17 6.05 -18.67
C GLN A 715 51.33 5.14 -18.25
N ARG A 716 51.71 5.17 -16.97
CA ARG A 716 52.79 4.34 -16.44
C ARG A 716 52.46 2.84 -16.60
N GLU A 717 51.22 2.46 -16.33
CA GLU A 717 50.75 1.05 -16.51
C GLU A 717 50.73 0.64 -17.99
N ALA A 718 50.26 1.52 -18.89
CA ALA A 718 50.20 1.26 -20.32
C ALA A 718 51.58 1.18 -20.98
N PHE A 719 52.57 1.98 -20.51
CA PHE A 719 53.92 1.98 -21.08
C PHE A 719 54.91 1.10 -20.34
N ALA A 720 54.62 0.60 -19.15
CA ALA A 720 55.47 -0.40 -18.48
C ALA A 720 55.32 -1.82 -19.08
N ARG A 721 54.34 -2.04 -19.94
CA ARG A 721 54.12 -3.32 -20.67
C ARG A 721 54.74 -3.29 -22.08
N LYS A 722 55.44 -2.24 -22.48
CA LYS A 722 56.31 -2.21 -23.66
C LYS A 722 57.76 -2.19 -23.21
#